data_13a9901bbce37edd1ad821f36ebfaefb
#
_entry.id   13a9901bbce37edd1ad821f36ebfaefb
#
_cell.length_a   1.000
_cell.length_b   1.000
_cell.length_c   1.000
_cell.angle_alpha   90.00
_cell.angle_beta   90.00
_cell.angle_gamma   90.00
#
_symmetry.space_group_name_H-M   'P 1'
#
loop_
_entity.id
_entity.type
_entity.pdbx_description
1 polymer ?
#
loop_
_entity_poly.entity_id
_entity_poly.type
_entity_poly.pdbx_seq_one_letter_code
_entity_poly.pdbx_strand_id
1 'polypeptide(L)'
;MKHRRFFQIILGSILLFAACTDKGKTPDQESLSNVPLPEIQQIKLPKNNFPTLWQSVLFRNYGYVAPDRLAKVLGCSKSTIQKEAKRLGLEDIQYDKDWKEKGYITLIRNNWFLLPYDQLCTLIDFTPEKLAFVLKEEDFLSAKLNFRKPECASVVYSPLTEEQEAETEKIASFLKPYMKPECKAFDFFARKNRNIPNHEAPKANGLRMLHGYLTSCGDVFAKDSREYLPDELLEMYESVGVNALWAHGQLSKLSPYPFDESLSEGYELRQKNLKSLIKRCKKHGIRIYLYLNEPRALAVDKFVGEYADLKGHQSGEYADLCLKKEKSREYLYNTVKDLAVEMEDLGGIFTITMSENATHCLSGGKTNCPNCTSTPPEEMAAEVNNIMCKALRDSGTGAEMIANLWGWAHYMGWSDEQIEHGIDLLDKDITVLCVSEFDLAMEKGGIKSNLIDYSISCPGPSEITKTMLGWAKEKGHKIVAKIQVNNSWELSSVPYLPVFDLAAEHMRNLREIGVRDFMLTWTQGGYPSPMLDMVGSYDNDDFDIEQWYASYYDNEGPQVHEAVKLFCDAFQKFPFHVGVLYNSPKNLGMANMWDLEPDGWHTAMTSYTSDDLSWLGPYPYDVYVSCFEAMLEEWEQGLEKLKGLSLPQSQELTLMAEMSYQLFKADLLHTRYSLYKRDIAQNKEALQQVIEQAKECTERSLSLMRKDARIGFEAANHYFYTSRLLLEKRLQLQRMAEELQNTPQKESQE
;
A
#
# COMPACT_ATOMS: atom_id res chain seq x y z
N MET A 1 14.41 -10.29 24.04
CA MET A 1 13.42 -9.55 24.86
C MET A 1 13.04 -8.18 24.28
N LYS A 2 13.94 -7.40 23.64
CA LYS A 2 13.59 -6.12 22.99
C LYS A 2 12.74 -6.30 21.72
N HIS A 3 12.96 -7.33 20.93
CA HIS A 3 12.14 -7.65 19.73
C HIS A 3 10.70 -8.04 20.08
N ARG A 4 10.47 -8.72 21.20
CA ARG A 4 9.11 -9.05 21.67
C ARG A 4 8.28 -7.81 22.06
N ARG A 5 8.93 -6.74 22.53
CA ARG A 5 8.24 -5.46 22.86
C ARG A 5 7.93 -4.63 21.62
N PHE A 6 8.77 -4.67 20.60
CA PHE A 6 8.53 -3.95 19.34
C PHE A 6 7.41 -4.62 18.52
N PHE A 7 7.38 -5.96 18.51
CA PHE A 7 6.29 -6.73 17.93
C PHE A 7 4.96 -6.56 18.69
N GLN A 8 5.03 -6.46 20.02
CA GLN A 8 3.85 -6.14 20.84
C GLN A 8 3.36 -4.70 20.65
N ILE A 9 4.22 -3.78 20.23
CA ILE A 9 3.81 -2.41 19.88
C ILE A 9 3.13 -2.39 18.51
N ILE A 10 3.60 -3.14 17.52
CA ILE A 10 2.93 -3.27 16.21
C ILE A 10 1.65 -4.11 16.34
N LEU A 11 1.70 -5.25 17.02
CA LEU A 11 0.49 -6.03 17.31
C LEU A 11 -0.42 -5.33 18.33
N GLY A 12 0.12 -4.63 19.31
CA GLY A 12 -0.66 -3.85 20.27
C GLY A 12 -1.27 -2.60 19.65
N SER A 13 -0.65 -2.00 18.63
CA SER A 13 -1.25 -0.92 17.84
C SER A 13 -2.34 -1.45 16.89
N ILE A 14 -2.18 -2.67 16.40
CA ILE A 14 -3.17 -3.40 15.58
C ILE A 14 -4.36 -3.88 16.45
N LEU A 15 -4.13 -4.25 17.71
CA LEU A 15 -5.16 -4.72 18.65
C LEU A 15 -5.97 -3.60 19.33
N LEU A 16 -5.61 -2.32 19.17
CA LEU A 16 -6.32 -1.17 19.77
C LEU A 16 -7.43 -0.58 18.87
N PHE A 17 -7.75 -1.20 17.73
CA PHE A 17 -8.70 -0.65 16.74
C PHE A 17 -10.07 -1.33 16.70
N ALA A 18 -10.61 -1.70 17.84
CA ALA A 18 -12.02 -2.06 17.92
C ALA A 18 -12.68 -1.20 19.00
N ALA A 19 -13.21 -0.06 18.66
CA ALA A 19 -14.31 0.57 19.40
C ALA A 19 -14.80 1.87 18.76
N CYS A 20 -16.03 1.98 18.50
CA CYS A 20 -17.07 2.86 19.04
C CYS A 20 -18.29 2.96 18.13
N THR A 21 -19.46 2.77 18.71
CA THR A 21 -20.79 2.98 18.11
C THR A 21 -21.46 4.21 18.75
N ASP A 22 -22.30 4.96 18.07
CA ASP A 22 -23.60 5.41 18.59
C ASP A 22 -24.58 5.93 17.51
N LYS A 23 -25.85 6.11 17.90
CA LYS A 23 -27.11 5.92 17.21
C LYS A 23 -27.63 7.07 16.35
N GLY A 24 -28.34 6.72 15.31
CA GLY A 24 -29.49 7.46 14.74
C GLY A 24 -29.20 8.44 13.60
N LYS A 25 -28.79 7.95 12.39
CA LYS A 25 -28.84 8.67 11.10
C LYS A 25 -28.64 7.70 9.95
N THR A 26 -28.89 8.11 8.71
CA THR A 26 -28.83 7.30 7.49
C THR A 26 -27.57 6.41 7.38
N PRO A 27 -27.59 5.28 6.68
CA PRO A 27 -26.55 4.21 6.70
C PRO A 27 -25.11 4.68 6.44
N ASP A 28 -24.96 5.70 5.61
CA ASP A 28 -23.65 6.34 5.39
C ASP A 28 -23.18 7.19 6.58
N GLN A 29 -24.08 7.55 7.50
CA GLN A 29 -23.76 8.37 8.66
C GLN A 29 -23.56 7.57 9.96
N GLU A 30 -24.21 6.42 10.13
CA GLU A 30 -24.13 5.64 11.38
C GLU A 30 -22.86 4.80 11.50
N SER A 31 -22.34 4.25 10.40
CA SER A 31 -21.02 3.60 10.40
C SER A 31 -19.85 4.56 10.59
N LEU A 32 -20.11 5.86 10.44
CA LEU A 32 -19.11 6.92 10.56
C LEU A 32 -19.06 7.58 11.95
N SER A 33 -20.09 7.42 12.79
CA SER A 33 -20.34 8.32 13.94
C SER A 33 -19.47 8.11 15.17
N ASN A 34 -18.59 7.08 15.22
CA ASN A 34 -17.86 6.77 16.45
C ASN A 34 -16.39 6.42 16.31
N VAL A 35 -15.79 6.65 15.15
CA VAL A 35 -14.33 6.58 15.03
C VAL A 35 -13.79 7.95 15.45
N PRO A 36 -13.00 8.06 16.54
CA PRO A 36 -12.42 9.35 16.92
C PRO A 36 -11.34 9.74 15.90
N LEU A 37 -11.28 11.03 15.59
CA LEU A 37 -10.15 11.59 14.87
C LEU A 37 -8.86 11.42 15.72
N PRO A 38 -7.68 11.22 15.10
CA PRO A 38 -6.41 11.23 15.80
C PRO A 38 -6.23 12.47 16.70
N GLU A 39 -5.63 12.26 17.85
CA GLU A 39 -5.38 13.33 18.84
C GLU A 39 -4.51 14.45 18.25
N ILE A 40 -4.91 15.69 18.51
CA ILE A 40 -4.14 16.87 18.13
C ILE A 40 -2.98 17.03 19.11
N GLN A 41 -1.76 17.14 18.58
CA GLN A 41 -0.54 17.31 19.39
C GLN A 41 0.20 18.59 19.04
N GLN A 42 0.72 19.25 20.05
CA GLN A 42 1.64 20.36 19.89
C GLN A 42 3.01 19.83 19.51
N ILE A 43 3.33 19.95 18.23
CA ILE A 43 4.66 19.64 17.67
C ILE A 43 5.11 20.86 16.87
N LYS A 44 6.42 20.99 16.69
CA LYS A 44 6.97 22.03 15.84
C LYS A 44 6.53 21.79 14.39
N LEU A 45 5.86 22.78 13.80
CA LEU A 45 5.50 22.73 12.39
C LEU A 45 6.72 23.07 11.51
N PRO A 46 6.82 22.46 10.31
CA PRO A 46 7.88 22.77 9.38
C PRO A 46 7.84 24.23 8.93
N LYS A 47 9.01 24.74 8.55
CA LYS A 47 9.15 26.09 8.02
C LYS A 47 8.38 26.24 6.69
N ASN A 48 7.64 27.31 6.54
CA ASN A 48 6.88 27.59 5.32
C ASN A 48 7.81 28.02 4.18
N ASN A 49 7.58 27.49 2.97
CA ASN A 49 8.37 27.82 1.77
C ASN A 49 7.82 29.01 0.97
N PHE A 50 6.69 29.56 1.36
CA PHE A 50 6.07 30.72 0.73
C PHE A 50 5.93 31.88 1.76
N PRO A 51 5.80 33.13 1.29
CA PRO A 51 5.65 34.29 2.19
C PRO A 51 4.50 34.16 3.18
N THR A 52 3.43 33.47 2.81
CA THR A 52 2.27 33.21 3.66
C THR A 52 1.84 31.75 3.63
N LEU A 53 1.21 31.29 4.72
CA LEU A 53 0.73 29.91 4.80
C LEU A 53 -0.41 29.62 3.81
N TRP A 54 -1.27 30.63 3.52
CA TRP A 54 -2.33 30.47 2.53
C TRP A 54 -1.79 30.25 1.11
N GLN A 55 -0.60 30.77 0.79
CA GLN A 55 0.07 30.51 -0.49
C GLN A 55 0.53 29.05 -0.60
N SER A 56 1.04 28.45 0.47
CA SER A 56 1.36 27.03 0.49
C SER A 56 0.12 26.17 0.25
N VAL A 57 -1.00 26.50 0.91
CA VAL A 57 -2.28 25.80 0.69
C VAL A 57 -2.74 25.96 -0.76
N LEU A 58 -2.69 27.16 -1.31
CA LEU A 58 -3.06 27.43 -2.70
C LEU A 58 -2.17 26.66 -3.67
N PHE A 59 -0.85 26.75 -3.51
CA PHE A 59 0.13 26.14 -4.41
C PHE A 59 -0.02 24.62 -4.46
N ARG A 60 -0.16 23.95 -3.30
CA ARG A 60 -0.28 22.50 -3.22
C ARG A 60 -1.59 21.96 -3.79
N ASN A 61 -2.67 22.77 -3.76
CA ASN A 61 -4.02 22.27 -4.05
C ASN A 61 -4.65 22.84 -5.32
N TYR A 62 -4.08 23.89 -5.94
CA TYR A 62 -4.64 24.46 -7.16
C TYR A 62 -4.58 23.48 -8.32
N GLY A 63 -5.74 23.25 -8.98
CA GLY A 63 -5.90 22.24 -10.03
C GLY A 63 -6.35 20.87 -9.51
N TYR A 64 -6.03 20.53 -8.25
CA TYR A 64 -6.49 19.32 -7.60
C TYR A 64 -7.80 19.51 -6.83
N VAL A 65 -8.04 20.72 -6.35
CA VAL A 65 -9.27 21.12 -5.63
C VAL A 65 -9.97 22.21 -6.40
N ALA A 66 -11.31 22.15 -6.48
CA ALA A 66 -12.11 23.15 -7.16
C ALA A 66 -11.85 24.56 -6.60
N PRO A 67 -11.67 25.61 -7.44
CA PRO A 67 -11.37 26.95 -6.97
C PRO A 67 -12.39 27.52 -5.99
N ASP A 68 -13.69 27.20 -6.13
CA ASP A 68 -14.74 27.62 -5.19
C ASP A 68 -14.54 27.01 -3.80
N ARG A 69 -14.02 25.78 -3.74
CA ARG A 69 -13.72 25.10 -2.49
C ARG A 69 -12.47 25.67 -1.82
N LEU A 70 -11.42 25.94 -2.59
CA LEU A 70 -10.24 26.66 -2.08
C LEU A 70 -10.61 28.02 -1.53
N ALA A 71 -11.51 28.75 -2.21
CA ALA A 71 -12.04 30.01 -1.74
C ALA A 71 -12.74 29.88 -0.38
N LYS A 72 -13.54 28.80 -0.21
CA LYS A 72 -14.21 28.52 1.08
C LYS A 72 -13.20 28.19 2.18
N VAL A 73 -12.18 27.37 1.90
CA VAL A 73 -11.11 27.02 2.85
C VAL A 73 -10.36 28.26 3.32
N LEU A 74 -10.03 29.18 2.41
CA LEU A 74 -9.21 30.35 2.68
C LEU A 74 -10.02 31.59 3.05
N GLY A 75 -11.37 31.52 3.10
CA GLY A 75 -12.24 32.63 3.49
C GLY A 75 -12.20 33.82 2.50
N CYS A 76 -12.05 33.54 1.19
CA CYS A 76 -11.97 34.57 0.17
C CYS A 76 -12.88 34.27 -1.03
N SER A 77 -12.83 35.12 -2.08
CA SER A 77 -13.59 34.90 -3.31
C SER A 77 -12.86 33.95 -4.29
N LYS A 78 -13.61 33.28 -5.16
CA LYS A 78 -13.06 32.51 -6.28
C LYS A 78 -12.14 33.35 -7.17
N SER A 79 -12.52 34.61 -7.43
CA SER A 79 -11.70 35.53 -8.24
C SER A 79 -10.38 35.86 -7.55
N THR A 80 -10.36 35.92 -6.22
CA THR A 80 -9.11 36.06 -5.42
C THR A 80 -8.22 34.85 -5.61
N ILE A 81 -8.77 33.63 -5.50
CA ILE A 81 -8.01 32.38 -5.75
C ILE A 81 -7.37 32.38 -7.13
N GLN A 82 -8.12 32.74 -8.16
CA GLN A 82 -7.61 32.76 -9.54
C GLN A 82 -6.53 33.85 -9.75
N LYS A 83 -6.70 35.02 -9.13
CA LYS A 83 -5.71 36.11 -9.16
C LYS A 83 -4.39 35.67 -8.51
N GLU A 84 -4.47 35.10 -7.32
CA GLU A 84 -3.27 34.69 -6.57
C GLU A 84 -2.62 33.42 -7.18
N ALA A 85 -3.39 32.52 -7.76
CA ALA A 85 -2.87 31.40 -8.54
C ALA A 85 -2.05 31.92 -9.76
N LYS A 86 -2.57 32.91 -10.48
CA LYS A 86 -1.83 33.54 -11.57
C LYS A 86 -0.52 34.19 -11.09
N ARG A 87 -0.54 34.87 -9.93
CA ARG A 87 0.68 35.46 -9.35
C ARG A 87 1.74 34.41 -9.02
N LEU A 88 1.32 33.21 -8.65
CA LEU A 88 2.20 32.05 -8.41
C LEU A 88 2.58 31.27 -9.69
N GLY A 89 2.15 31.71 -10.87
CA GLY A 89 2.44 31.06 -12.16
C GLY A 89 1.60 29.81 -12.42
N LEU A 90 0.41 29.69 -11.80
CA LEU A 90 -0.46 28.51 -11.91
C LEU A 90 -1.65 28.72 -12.87
N GLU A 91 -1.68 29.81 -13.65
CA GLU A 91 -2.83 30.21 -14.47
C GLU A 91 -3.24 29.19 -15.53
N ASP A 92 -2.29 28.42 -16.07
CA ASP A 92 -2.53 27.42 -17.11
C ASP A 92 -3.07 26.09 -16.57
N ILE A 93 -3.14 25.94 -15.24
CA ILE A 93 -3.53 24.68 -14.61
C ILE A 93 -5.04 24.60 -14.49
N GLN A 94 -5.59 23.56 -15.11
CA GLN A 94 -7.01 23.30 -15.07
C GLN A 94 -7.37 22.38 -13.90
N TYR A 95 -8.56 22.60 -13.33
CA TYR A 95 -9.11 21.71 -12.29
C TYR A 95 -9.46 20.36 -12.89
N ASP A 96 -8.92 19.29 -12.31
CA ASP A 96 -9.27 17.91 -12.61
C ASP A 96 -10.17 17.35 -11.49
N LYS A 97 -11.43 17.05 -11.85
CA LYS A 97 -12.45 16.54 -10.92
C LYS A 97 -12.12 15.16 -10.34
N ASP A 98 -11.30 14.37 -11.03
CA ASP A 98 -10.96 13.01 -10.62
C ASP A 98 -10.20 12.99 -9.27
N TRP A 99 -9.52 14.09 -8.92
CA TRP A 99 -8.85 14.24 -7.63
C TRP A 99 -9.78 14.18 -6.42
N LYS A 100 -11.04 14.59 -6.59
CA LYS A 100 -12.03 14.54 -5.50
C LYS A 100 -12.29 13.11 -5.03
N GLU A 101 -12.38 12.17 -5.97
CA GLU A 101 -12.75 10.78 -5.70
C GLU A 101 -11.54 9.84 -5.63
N LYS A 102 -10.53 10.07 -6.47
CA LYS A 102 -9.37 9.20 -6.62
C LYS A 102 -8.11 9.70 -5.91
N GLY A 103 -8.07 10.96 -5.49
CA GLY A 103 -6.86 11.60 -4.93
C GLY A 103 -6.99 12.09 -3.48
N TYR A 104 -8.09 11.81 -2.79
CA TYR A 104 -8.36 12.36 -1.46
C TYR A 104 -7.30 11.96 -0.41
N ILE A 105 -6.77 10.74 -0.45
CA ILE A 105 -5.67 10.30 0.44
C ILE A 105 -4.44 11.18 0.24
N THR A 106 -4.07 11.43 -1.00
CA THR A 106 -2.96 12.33 -1.34
C THR A 106 -3.20 13.75 -0.82
N LEU A 107 -4.43 14.27 -0.98
CA LEU A 107 -4.78 15.60 -0.48
C LEU A 107 -4.74 15.66 1.05
N ILE A 108 -5.20 14.62 1.75
CA ILE A 108 -5.07 14.51 3.21
C ILE A 108 -3.59 14.60 3.61
N ARG A 109 -2.73 13.77 3.01
CA ARG A 109 -1.30 13.69 3.34
C ARG A 109 -0.56 14.99 3.07
N ASN A 110 -0.82 15.62 1.92
CA ASN A 110 -0.16 16.86 1.51
C ASN A 110 -0.52 18.06 2.40
N ASN A 111 -1.69 18.03 3.04
CA ASN A 111 -2.20 19.12 3.87
C ASN A 111 -2.20 18.80 5.37
N TRP A 112 -1.67 17.62 5.77
CA TRP A 112 -1.71 17.18 7.16
C TRP A 112 -1.01 18.12 8.15
N PHE A 113 0.06 18.77 7.71
CA PHE A 113 0.84 19.76 8.47
C PHE A 113 0.44 21.20 8.19
N LEU A 114 -0.53 21.43 7.29
CA LEU A 114 -0.91 22.79 6.90
C LEU A 114 -2.25 23.23 7.49
N LEU A 115 -3.24 22.33 7.54
CA LEU A 115 -4.63 22.67 7.82
C LEU A 115 -5.14 22.00 9.11
N PRO A 116 -5.91 22.69 9.95
CA PRO A 116 -6.69 22.06 11.02
C PRO A 116 -7.79 21.17 10.41
N TYR A 117 -8.42 20.32 11.23
CA TYR A 117 -9.39 19.32 10.75
C TYR A 117 -10.58 19.91 10.01
N ASP A 118 -11.15 21.01 10.49
CA ASP A 118 -12.30 21.68 9.88
C ASP A 118 -12.00 22.18 8.46
N GLN A 119 -10.82 22.80 8.27
CA GLN A 119 -10.39 23.25 6.95
C GLN A 119 -9.96 22.10 6.06
N LEU A 120 -9.33 21.06 6.61
CA LEU A 120 -9.00 19.85 5.86
C LEU A 120 -10.27 19.15 5.37
N CYS A 121 -11.27 18.95 6.23
CA CYS A 121 -12.59 18.43 5.87
C CYS A 121 -13.25 19.27 4.77
N THR A 122 -13.20 20.61 4.91
CA THR A 122 -13.71 21.53 3.89
C THR A 122 -12.97 21.34 2.55
N LEU A 123 -11.64 21.18 2.57
CA LEU A 123 -10.81 21.00 1.38
C LEU A 123 -11.20 19.77 0.58
N ILE A 124 -11.37 18.62 1.26
CA ILE A 124 -11.65 17.32 0.63
C ILE A 124 -13.14 16.99 0.51
N ASP A 125 -14.05 17.87 0.98
CA ASP A 125 -15.50 17.68 0.99
C ASP A 125 -15.97 16.50 1.84
N PHE A 126 -15.35 16.31 3.01
CA PHE A 126 -15.70 15.27 3.96
C PHE A 126 -16.33 15.84 5.21
N THR A 127 -17.15 15.04 5.90
CA THR A 127 -17.48 15.30 7.29
C THR A 127 -16.34 14.81 8.19
N PRO A 128 -16.24 15.27 9.46
CA PRO A 128 -15.25 14.74 10.41
C PRO A 128 -15.36 13.22 10.57
N GLU A 129 -16.57 12.67 10.60
CA GLU A 129 -16.84 11.25 10.73
C GLU A 129 -16.32 10.47 9.51
N LYS A 130 -16.55 10.99 8.30
CA LYS A 130 -16.02 10.38 7.08
C LYS A 130 -14.50 10.43 7.06
N LEU A 131 -13.88 11.53 7.48
CA LEU A 131 -12.43 11.61 7.60
C LEU A 131 -11.90 10.58 8.60
N ALA A 132 -12.51 10.47 9.79
CA ALA A 132 -12.13 9.49 10.80
C ALA A 132 -12.24 8.04 10.29
N PHE A 133 -13.33 7.73 9.57
CA PHE A 133 -13.53 6.43 8.93
C PHE A 133 -12.41 6.14 7.90
N VAL A 134 -12.13 7.06 6.98
CA VAL A 134 -11.09 6.91 5.97
C VAL A 134 -9.71 6.72 6.61
N LEU A 135 -9.38 7.49 7.64
CA LEU A 135 -8.12 7.34 8.37
C LEU A 135 -7.97 5.95 8.99
N LYS A 136 -9.07 5.34 9.43
CA LYS A 136 -9.08 4.02 10.05
C LYS A 136 -9.07 2.88 9.02
N GLU A 137 -9.91 2.95 8.00
CA GLU A 137 -10.22 1.80 7.12
C GLU A 137 -9.37 1.76 5.84
N GLU A 138 -8.75 2.89 5.44
CA GLU A 138 -7.95 2.96 4.23
C GLU A 138 -6.49 2.58 4.51
N ASP A 139 -6.12 1.39 4.14
CA ASP A 139 -4.75 0.85 4.11
C ASP A 139 -3.80 1.40 5.19
N PHE A 140 -4.21 1.32 6.46
CA PHE A 140 -3.43 1.80 7.61
C PHE A 140 -3.05 3.29 7.55
N LEU A 141 -3.90 4.14 6.95
CA LEU A 141 -3.60 5.57 6.79
C LEU A 141 -3.31 6.26 8.14
N SER A 142 -4.04 5.95 9.20
CA SER A 142 -3.74 6.47 10.54
C SER A 142 -2.34 6.11 11.02
N ALA A 143 -1.88 4.87 10.78
CA ALA A 143 -0.52 4.43 11.12
C ALA A 143 0.52 5.18 10.29
N LYS A 144 0.28 5.36 8.99
CA LYS A 144 1.12 6.13 8.07
C LYS A 144 1.20 7.61 8.45
N LEU A 145 0.19 8.14 9.15
CA LEU A 145 0.14 9.48 9.73
C LEU A 145 0.56 9.49 11.21
N ASN A 146 1.14 8.40 11.72
CA ASN A 146 1.64 8.24 13.09
C ASN A 146 0.57 8.43 14.17
N PHE A 147 -0.70 8.08 13.89
CA PHE A 147 -1.85 8.16 14.80
C PHE A 147 -2.10 9.51 15.47
N ARG A 148 -1.57 10.59 14.93
CA ARG A 148 -1.68 11.94 15.51
C ARG A 148 -1.76 13.02 14.44
N LYS A 149 -2.31 14.15 14.83
CA LYS A 149 -2.46 15.33 14.00
C LYS A 149 -1.67 16.48 14.61
N PRO A 150 -0.78 17.14 13.86
CA PRO A 150 -0.17 18.39 14.31
C PRO A 150 -1.22 19.45 14.59
N GLU A 151 -1.04 20.23 15.65
CA GLU A 151 -1.83 21.44 15.87
C GLU A 151 -1.50 22.46 14.78
N CYS A 152 -2.47 22.76 13.93
CA CYS A 152 -2.34 23.75 12.87
C CYS A 152 -3.27 24.93 13.13
N ALA A 153 -2.78 26.14 12.97
CA ALA A 153 -3.61 27.34 13.01
C ALA A 153 -4.54 27.40 11.80
N SER A 154 -5.70 28.02 11.96
CA SER A 154 -6.59 28.30 10.82
C SER A 154 -5.92 29.20 9.79
N VAL A 155 -6.01 28.81 8.54
CA VAL A 155 -5.38 29.50 7.40
C VAL A 155 -6.43 30.38 6.72
N VAL A 156 -6.22 31.69 6.75
CA VAL A 156 -7.13 32.65 6.16
C VAL A 156 -6.35 33.54 5.16
N TYR A 157 -6.97 33.79 4.03
CA TYR A 157 -6.42 34.74 3.06
C TYR A 157 -6.27 36.13 3.67
N SER A 158 -5.14 36.74 3.41
CA SER A 158 -4.89 38.17 3.66
C SER A 158 -4.16 38.78 2.45
N PRO A 159 -4.43 40.05 2.09
CA PRO A 159 -3.64 40.73 1.07
C PRO A 159 -2.15 40.69 1.42
N LEU A 160 -1.32 40.53 0.41
CA LEU A 160 0.14 40.56 0.59
C LEU A 160 0.62 41.99 0.87
N THR A 161 1.67 42.12 1.66
CA THR A 161 2.46 43.35 1.74
C THR A 161 3.30 43.52 0.47
N GLU A 162 3.83 44.71 0.23
CA GLU A 162 4.74 44.95 -0.92
C GLU A 162 5.96 44.05 -0.91
N GLU A 163 6.51 43.76 0.27
CA GLU A 163 7.63 42.82 0.44
C GLU A 163 7.23 41.39 0.08
N GLN A 164 6.07 40.94 0.56
CA GLN A 164 5.54 39.61 0.26
C GLN A 164 5.17 39.46 -1.25
N GLU A 165 4.67 40.52 -1.86
CA GLU A 165 4.43 40.54 -3.33
C GLU A 165 5.72 40.37 -4.11
N ALA A 166 6.76 41.16 -3.79
CA ALA A 166 8.07 41.06 -4.42
C ALA A 166 8.72 39.69 -4.26
N GLU A 167 8.60 39.10 -3.06
CA GLU A 167 9.11 37.74 -2.82
C GLU A 167 8.31 36.68 -3.59
N THR A 168 6.99 36.82 -3.70
CA THR A 168 6.13 35.93 -4.50
C THR A 168 6.51 35.98 -5.98
N GLU A 169 6.83 37.17 -6.52
CA GLU A 169 7.29 37.30 -7.92
C GLU A 169 8.66 36.65 -8.16
N LYS A 170 9.57 36.73 -7.19
CA LYS A 170 10.85 35.98 -7.24
C LYS A 170 10.62 34.49 -7.26
N ILE A 171 9.75 33.95 -6.38
CA ILE A 171 9.40 32.52 -6.33
C ILE A 171 8.79 32.08 -7.65
N ALA A 172 7.80 32.81 -8.17
CA ALA A 172 7.15 32.48 -9.45
C ALA A 172 8.18 32.48 -10.60
N SER A 173 9.06 33.46 -10.64
CA SER A 173 10.14 33.54 -11.63
C SER A 173 11.13 32.38 -11.50
N PHE A 174 11.50 32.01 -10.28
CA PHE A 174 12.36 30.86 -10.00
C PHE A 174 11.74 29.54 -10.43
N LEU A 175 10.44 29.33 -10.16
CA LEU A 175 9.76 28.08 -10.50
C LEU A 175 9.37 27.98 -11.98
N LYS A 176 9.26 29.09 -12.70
CA LYS A 176 8.81 29.14 -14.11
C LYS A 176 9.53 28.15 -15.05
N PRO A 177 10.86 27.97 -15.02
CA PRO A 177 11.55 26.98 -15.87
C PRO A 177 11.14 25.53 -15.60
N TYR A 178 10.68 25.26 -14.39
CA TYR A 178 10.27 23.93 -13.92
C TYR A 178 8.76 23.68 -14.10
N MET A 179 7.96 24.70 -14.38
CA MET A 179 6.51 24.62 -14.64
C MET A 179 6.28 24.17 -16.09
N LYS A 180 6.30 22.85 -16.33
CA LYS A 180 6.09 22.23 -17.65
C LYS A 180 4.78 21.45 -17.65
N PRO A 181 4.20 21.16 -18.84
CA PRO A 181 3.03 20.28 -18.95
C PRO A 181 3.26 18.94 -18.26
N GLU A 182 2.20 18.43 -17.64
CA GLU A 182 2.17 17.16 -16.92
C GLU A 182 1.30 16.17 -17.69
N CYS A 183 1.55 14.87 -17.54
CA CYS A 183 0.58 13.87 -17.95
C CYS A 183 -0.70 14.05 -17.14
N LYS A 184 -1.84 13.65 -17.71
CA LYS A 184 -3.12 13.68 -16.99
C LYS A 184 -3.06 12.68 -15.84
N ALA A 185 -3.33 13.14 -14.60
CA ALA A 185 -3.42 12.26 -13.44
C ALA A 185 -4.50 11.19 -13.67
N PHE A 186 -4.30 10.01 -13.09
CA PHE A 186 -5.18 8.84 -13.18
C PHE A 186 -5.36 8.26 -14.59
N ASP A 187 -4.65 8.76 -15.60
CA ASP A 187 -4.66 8.19 -16.96
C ASP A 187 -3.64 7.04 -17.07
N PHE A 188 -3.91 5.95 -16.34
CA PHE A 188 -3.01 4.79 -16.27
C PHE A 188 -2.99 3.96 -17.55
N PHE A 189 -3.96 4.18 -18.44
CA PHE A 189 -4.14 3.42 -19.69
C PHE A 189 -3.88 4.27 -20.94
N ALA A 190 -3.35 5.50 -20.79
CA ALA A 190 -3.02 6.41 -21.91
C ALA A 190 -2.11 5.76 -22.97
N ARG A 191 -1.40 4.72 -22.60
CA ARG A 191 -0.57 3.92 -23.50
C ARG A 191 -1.34 2.75 -24.11
N LYS A 192 -2.59 2.93 -24.50
CA LYS A 192 -3.37 1.93 -25.27
C LYS A 192 -2.67 1.42 -26.53
N ASN A 193 -1.71 2.20 -27.04
CA ASN A 193 -0.84 1.86 -28.17
C ASN A 193 0.53 1.35 -27.72
N ARG A 194 0.66 0.84 -26.49
CA ARG A 194 1.82 0.02 -26.20
C ARG A 194 1.79 -1.10 -27.23
N ASN A 195 2.85 -1.18 -28.00
CA ASN A 195 3.10 -2.39 -28.72
C ASN A 195 3.29 -3.47 -27.66
N ILE A 196 2.17 -4.07 -27.22
CA ILE A 196 2.23 -5.36 -26.55
C ILE A 196 3.02 -6.23 -27.53
N PRO A 197 4.14 -6.82 -27.08
CA PRO A 197 4.96 -7.62 -27.96
C PRO A 197 4.08 -8.59 -28.71
N ASN A 198 4.39 -8.85 -29.97
CA ASN A 198 3.60 -9.73 -30.81
C ASN A 198 3.87 -11.20 -30.45
N HIS A 199 3.74 -11.53 -29.17
CA HIS A 199 3.83 -12.90 -28.67
C HIS A 199 2.46 -13.38 -28.17
N GLU A 200 2.27 -14.68 -28.16
CA GLU A 200 1.01 -15.26 -27.69
C GLU A 200 0.83 -14.99 -26.20
N ALA A 201 -0.35 -14.49 -25.80
CA ALA A 201 -0.67 -14.23 -24.42
C ALA A 201 -0.45 -15.49 -23.54
N PRO A 202 0.16 -15.36 -22.37
CA PRO A 202 0.36 -16.48 -21.47
C PRO A 202 -0.95 -17.17 -21.11
N LYS A 203 -0.98 -18.51 -21.13
CA LYS A 203 -2.10 -19.32 -20.67
C LYS A 203 -1.69 -20.11 -19.44
N ALA A 204 -1.94 -19.53 -18.27
CA ALA A 204 -1.62 -20.17 -17.02
C ALA A 204 -2.55 -21.36 -16.76
N ASN A 205 -2.00 -22.56 -16.50
CA ASN A 205 -2.76 -23.74 -16.08
C ASN A 205 -3.06 -23.73 -14.57
N GLY A 206 -2.25 -23.04 -13.78
CA GLY A 206 -2.45 -22.81 -12.34
C GLY A 206 -3.09 -21.47 -12.02
N LEU A 207 -3.41 -21.27 -10.75
CA LEU A 207 -3.96 -20.01 -10.24
C LEU A 207 -2.94 -18.88 -10.37
N ARG A 208 -3.35 -17.77 -10.96
CA ARG A 208 -2.61 -16.49 -11.03
C ARG A 208 -3.52 -15.40 -10.47
N MET A 209 -3.57 -15.32 -9.15
CA MET A 209 -4.50 -14.44 -8.43
C MET A 209 -3.78 -13.19 -7.94
N LEU A 210 -4.38 -12.03 -8.12
CA LEU A 210 -3.87 -10.75 -7.61
C LEU A 210 -4.98 -9.82 -7.13
N HIS A 211 -4.60 -8.75 -6.42
CA HIS A 211 -5.47 -7.62 -6.13
C HIS A 211 -5.53 -6.68 -7.33
N GLY A 212 -6.72 -6.26 -7.72
CA GLY A 212 -6.88 -5.38 -8.88
C GLY A 212 -6.21 -4.03 -8.67
N TYR A 213 -5.51 -3.51 -9.69
CA TYR A 213 -4.68 -2.30 -9.60
C TYR A 213 -5.41 -1.06 -9.07
N LEU A 214 -6.70 -0.91 -9.40
CA LEU A 214 -7.52 0.21 -8.93
C LEU A 214 -8.52 -0.20 -7.84
N THR A 215 -8.48 -1.46 -7.40
CA THR A 215 -9.37 -1.94 -6.35
C THR A 215 -8.88 -1.39 -5.02
N SER A 216 -9.75 -0.68 -4.31
CA SER A 216 -9.46 -0.16 -2.98
C SER A 216 -9.90 -1.13 -1.88
N CYS A 217 -9.41 -0.91 -0.67
CA CYS A 217 -9.99 -1.48 0.54
C CYS A 217 -11.34 -0.80 0.85
N GLY A 218 -12.10 -1.30 1.81
CA GLY A 218 -13.38 -0.73 2.19
C GLY A 218 -14.56 -1.31 1.40
N ASP A 219 -15.56 -0.50 1.09
CA ASP A 219 -16.82 -0.94 0.47
C ASP A 219 -16.77 -0.90 -1.06
N VAL A 220 -15.94 -1.77 -1.65
CA VAL A 220 -15.70 -1.77 -3.10
C VAL A 220 -16.96 -2.07 -3.91
N PHE A 221 -17.94 -2.80 -3.34
CA PHE A 221 -19.15 -3.19 -4.04
C PHE A 221 -20.29 -2.16 -3.95
N ALA A 222 -20.13 -1.10 -3.18
CA ALA A 222 -21.09 0.00 -3.16
C ALA A 222 -21.15 0.76 -4.49
N LYS A 223 -20.12 0.65 -5.33
CA LYS A 223 -19.99 1.33 -6.63
C LYS A 223 -20.06 0.36 -7.81
N ASP A 224 -20.32 0.88 -9.00
CA ASP A 224 -20.17 0.10 -10.24
C ASP A 224 -18.69 -0.31 -10.41
N SER A 225 -18.48 -1.59 -10.67
CA SER A 225 -17.12 -2.15 -10.82
C SER A 225 -16.32 -1.52 -11.97
N ARG A 226 -16.96 -0.88 -12.95
CA ARG A 226 -16.26 -0.17 -14.04
C ARG A 226 -15.46 1.04 -13.53
N GLU A 227 -15.80 1.58 -12.35
CA GLU A 227 -15.08 2.72 -11.77
C GLU A 227 -13.68 2.33 -11.31
N TYR A 228 -13.48 1.07 -10.86
CA TYR A 228 -12.21 0.57 -10.32
C TYR A 228 -11.59 -0.62 -11.07
N LEU A 229 -12.38 -1.33 -11.86
CA LEU A 229 -11.91 -2.37 -12.79
C LEU A 229 -12.54 -2.14 -14.19
N PRO A 230 -12.08 -1.13 -14.93
CA PRO A 230 -12.57 -0.86 -16.30
C PRO A 230 -12.25 -2.02 -17.25
N ASP A 231 -12.99 -2.14 -18.35
CA ASP A 231 -12.85 -3.27 -19.28
C ASP A 231 -11.44 -3.33 -19.89
N GLU A 232 -10.81 -2.18 -20.15
CA GLU A 232 -9.43 -2.11 -20.61
C GLU A 232 -8.43 -2.76 -19.64
N LEU A 233 -8.65 -2.63 -18.32
CA LEU A 233 -7.80 -3.28 -17.33
C LEU A 233 -8.01 -4.80 -17.32
N LEU A 234 -9.25 -5.27 -17.50
CA LEU A 234 -9.54 -6.70 -17.61
C LEU A 234 -8.91 -7.33 -18.84
N GLU A 235 -8.95 -6.65 -20.01
CA GLU A 235 -8.25 -7.04 -21.23
C GLU A 235 -6.73 -7.14 -21.02
N MET A 236 -6.16 -6.17 -20.30
CA MET A 236 -4.72 -6.19 -19.99
C MET A 236 -4.36 -7.35 -19.04
N TYR A 237 -5.21 -7.69 -18.06
CA TYR A 237 -4.98 -8.84 -17.19
C TYR A 237 -5.04 -10.15 -17.96
N GLU A 238 -6.02 -10.32 -18.84
CA GLU A 238 -6.10 -11.48 -19.73
C GLU A 238 -4.82 -11.61 -20.57
N SER A 239 -4.32 -10.50 -21.13
CA SER A 239 -3.12 -10.49 -21.98
C SER A 239 -1.83 -10.86 -21.27
N VAL A 240 -1.77 -10.79 -19.95
CA VAL A 240 -0.60 -11.17 -19.12
C VAL A 240 -0.83 -12.43 -18.29
N GLY A 241 -1.87 -13.21 -18.62
CA GLY A 241 -2.13 -14.52 -18.00
C GLY A 241 -2.72 -14.50 -16.61
N VAL A 242 -3.24 -13.36 -16.14
CA VAL A 242 -3.99 -13.28 -14.87
C VAL A 242 -5.35 -13.95 -15.04
N ASN A 243 -5.67 -14.92 -14.17
CA ASN A 243 -6.90 -15.70 -14.25
C ASN A 243 -7.77 -15.62 -12.97
N ALA A 244 -7.33 -14.85 -11.98
CA ALA A 244 -8.13 -14.59 -10.78
C ALA A 244 -7.81 -13.21 -10.18
N LEU A 245 -8.85 -12.55 -9.66
CA LEU A 245 -8.74 -11.33 -8.86
C LEU A 245 -9.39 -11.57 -7.50
N TRP A 246 -8.84 -10.93 -6.46
CA TRP A 246 -9.46 -10.92 -5.15
C TRP A 246 -9.86 -9.52 -4.70
N ALA A 247 -10.90 -9.44 -3.89
CA ALA A 247 -11.40 -8.20 -3.32
C ALA A 247 -11.85 -8.42 -1.87
N HIS A 248 -11.78 -7.37 -1.06
CA HIS A 248 -12.32 -7.39 0.29
C HIS A 248 -13.84 -7.57 0.28
N GLY A 249 -14.33 -8.46 1.14
CA GLY A 249 -15.75 -8.66 1.38
C GLY A 249 -16.05 -8.66 2.89
N GLN A 250 -17.31 -8.40 3.21
CA GLN A 250 -17.86 -8.54 4.56
C GLN A 250 -19.26 -9.13 4.45
N LEU A 251 -19.57 -10.16 5.23
CA LEU A 251 -20.90 -10.78 5.20
C LEU A 251 -21.99 -9.79 5.60
N SER A 252 -21.71 -8.92 6.57
CA SER A 252 -22.61 -7.83 6.97
C SER A 252 -22.94 -6.83 5.85
N LYS A 253 -22.11 -6.73 4.81
CA LYS A 253 -22.32 -5.84 3.67
C LYS A 253 -22.92 -6.54 2.44
N LEU A 254 -22.76 -7.86 2.38
CA LEU A 254 -23.16 -8.67 1.23
C LEU A 254 -24.38 -9.57 1.50
N SER A 255 -24.91 -9.59 2.71
CA SER A 255 -26.06 -10.42 3.10
C SER A 255 -26.86 -9.74 4.21
N PRO A 256 -28.12 -10.13 4.45
CA PRO A 256 -28.84 -9.70 5.64
C PRO A 256 -28.04 -10.01 6.91
N TYR A 257 -27.92 -9.04 7.81
CA TYR A 257 -27.11 -9.17 9.02
C TYR A 257 -28.00 -9.15 10.27
N PRO A 258 -28.28 -10.32 10.87
CA PRO A 258 -29.31 -10.43 11.92
C PRO A 258 -28.96 -9.75 13.23
N PHE A 259 -27.66 -9.52 13.49
CA PHE A 259 -27.19 -8.89 14.72
C PHE A 259 -27.32 -7.35 14.69
N ASP A 260 -27.32 -6.77 13.48
CA ASP A 260 -27.47 -5.34 13.25
C ASP A 260 -27.87 -5.08 11.81
N GLU A 261 -29.18 -4.97 11.56
CA GLU A 261 -29.71 -4.77 10.20
C GLU A 261 -29.18 -3.49 9.53
N SER A 262 -28.79 -2.47 10.31
CA SER A 262 -28.24 -1.24 9.76
C SER A 262 -26.91 -1.46 9.01
N LEU A 263 -26.12 -2.44 9.40
CA LEU A 263 -24.86 -2.80 8.74
C LEU A 263 -25.06 -3.44 7.37
N SER A 264 -26.23 -4.02 7.11
CA SER A 264 -26.56 -4.65 5.83
C SER A 264 -27.38 -3.76 4.90
N GLU A 265 -27.70 -2.53 5.28
CA GLU A 265 -28.42 -1.63 4.39
C GLU A 265 -27.73 -1.49 3.04
N GLY A 266 -28.49 -1.68 1.96
CA GLY A 266 -28.00 -1.66 0.58
C GLY A 266 -27.20 -2.91 0.16
N TYR A 267 -27.32 -4.05 0.86
CA TYR A 267 -26.62 -5.29 0.49
C TYR A 267 -27.06 -5.78 -0.90
N GLU A 268 -28.32 -5.59 -1.31
CA GLU A 268 -28.81 -5.98 -2.63
C GLU A 268 -28.09 -5.23 -3.76
N LEU A 269 -27.82 -3.94 -3.56
CA LEU A 269 -27.01 -3.16 -4.52
C LEU A 269 -25.61 -3.72 -4.63
N ARG A 270 -24.97 -4.03 -3.50
CA ARG A 270 -23.63 -4.61 -3.47
C ARG A 270 -23.57 -5.98 -4.11
N GLN A 271 -24.57 -6.84 -3.87
CA GLN A 271 -24.70 -8.12 -4.55
C GLN A 271 -24.89 -7.94 -6.06
N LYS A 272 -25.71 -7.01 -6.49
CA LYS A 272 -25.90 -6.68 -7.91
C LYS A 272 -24.57 -6.23 -8.56
N ASN A 273 -23.81 -5.38 -7.89
CA ASN A 273 -22.53 -4.90 -8.39
C ASN A 273 -21.48 -6.02 -8.43
N LEU A 274 -21.44 -6.89 -7.41
CA LEU A 274 -20.56 -8.06 -7.39
C LEU A 274 -20.91 -9.05 -8.50
N LYS A 275 -22.18 -9.36 -8.73
CA LYS A 275 -22.63 -10.19 -9.88
C LYS A 275 -22.20 -9.58 -11.21
N SER A 276 -22.34 -8.27 -11.37
CA SER A 276 -21.88 -7.57 -12.56
C SER A 276 -20.39 -7.71 -12.77
N LEU A 277 -19.59 -7.57 -11.69
CA LEU A 277 -18.14 -7.77 -11.72
C LEU A 277 -17.77 -9.21 -12.13
N ILE A 278 -18.34 -10.20 -11.45
CA ILE A 278 -18.11 -11.63 -11.74
C ILE A 278 -18.40 -11.92 -13.22
N LYS A 279 -19.55 -11.46 -13.73
CA LYS A 279 -19.95 -11.66 -15.13
C LYS A 279 -18.98 -10.99 -16.13
N ARG A 280 -18.45 -9.81 -15.80
CA ARG A 280 -17.48 -9.11 -16.63
C ARG A 280 -16.13 -9.87 -16.63
N CYS A 281 -15.63 -10.21 -15.46
CA CYS A 281 -14.36 -10.94 -15.31
C CYS A 281 -14.39 -12.33 -15.99
N LYS A 282 -15.53 -13.03 -15.90
CA LYS A 282 -15.71 -14.34 -16.55
C LYS A 282 -15.51 -14.29 -18.08
N LYS A 283 -15.82 -13.17 -18.75
CA LYS A 283 -15.58 -13.01 -20.19
C LYS A 283 -14.13 -13.02 -20.57
N HIS A 284 -13.25 -12.68 -19.63
CA HIS A 284 -11.80 -12.65 -19.76
C HIS A 284 -11.13 -13.88 -19.10
N GLY A 285 -11.91 -14.91 -18.74
CA GLY A 285 -11.40 -16.08 -18.05
C GLY A 285 -10.92 -15.81 -16.60
N ILE A 286 -11.30 -14.66 -16.03
CA ILE A 286 -10.87 -14.22 -14.71
C ILE A 286 -11.94 -14.57 -13.66
N ARG A 287 -11.56 -15.29 -12.62
CA ARG A 287 -12.41 -15.63 -11.47
C ARG A 287 -12.28 -14.58 -10.37
N ILE A 288 -13.36 -14.33 -9.62
CA ILE A 288 -13.37 -13.42 -8.46
C ILE A 288 -13.33 -14.23 -7.17
N TYR A 289 -12.40 -13.90 -6.28
CA TYR A 289 -12.31 -14.44 -4.93
C TYR A 289 -12.62 -13.34 -3.91
N LEU A 290 -13.37 -13.68 -2.86
CA LEU A 290 -13.65 -12.77 -1.75
C LEU A 290 -12.70 -13.06 -0.58
N TYR A 291 -12.01 -12.03 -0.11
CA TYR A 291 -11.33 -12.05 1.17
C TYR A 291 -12.35 -11.82 2.27
N LEU A 292 -12.70 -12.87 3.00
CA LEU A 292 -13.71 -12.86 4.06
C LEU A 292 -13.10 -13.34 5.38
N ASN A 293 -12.78 -12.41 6.27
CA ASN A 293 -12.45 -12.73 7.66
C ASN A 293 -13.71 -12.67 8.51
N GLU A 294 -14.38 -13.79 8.65
CA GLU A 294 -15.70 -13.94 9.29
C GLU A 294 -15.74 -15.13 10.25
N PRO A 295 -16.64 -15.13 11.23
CA PRO A 295 -17.53 -14.02 11.59
C PRO A 295 -16.75 -12.89 12.28
N ARG A 296 -17.05 -11.64 11.95
CA ARG A 296 -16.41 -10.49 12.58
C ARG A 296 -16.93 -10.27 14.00
N ALA A 297 -16.07 -9.68 14.85
CA ALA A 297 -16.46 -9.21 16.17
C ALA A 297 -17.57 -8.16 16.08
N LEU A 298 -18.50 -8.19 17.02
CA LEU A 298 -19.63 -7.28 17.16
C LEU A 298 -19.43 -6.33 18.33
N ALA A 299 -20.04 -5.16 18.28
CA ALA A 299 -20.16 -4.30 19.45
C ALA A 299 -20.87 -5.04 20.60
N VAL A 300 -20.37 -4.85 21.81
CA VAL A 300 -20.85 -5.60 23.00
C VAL A 300 -22.34 -5.38 23.27
N ASP A 301 -22.87 -4.20 22.95
CA ASP A 301 -24.29 -3.84 23.10
C ASP A 301 -25.22 -4.63 22.15
N LYS A 302 -24.68 -5.30 21.13
CA LYS A 302 -25.45 -6.15 20.20
C LYS A 302 -25.72 -7.56 20.79
N PHE A 303 -25.00 -7.95 21.83
CA PHE A 303 -25.20 -9.24 22.51
C PHE A 303 -26.32 -9.16 23.52
N VAL A 304 -27.55 -8.94 23.04
CA VAL A 304 -28.78 -8.80 23.84
C VAL A 304 -29.86 -9.79 23.39
N GLY A 305 -30.85 -10.04 24.24
CA GLY A 305 -31.97 -10.93 23.92
C GLY A 305 -31.49 -12.33 23.52
N GLU A 306 -31.89 -12.81 22.37
CA GLU A 306 -31.54 -14.12 21.83
C GLU A 306 -30.06 -14.27 21.40
N TYR A 307 -29.32 -13.15 21.30
CA TYR A 307 -27.91 -13.13 20.95
C TYR A 307 -26.97 -13.04 22.17
N ALA A 308 -27.53 -12.82 23.38
CA ALA A 308 -26.72 -12.62 24.59
C ALA A 308 -25.77 -13.78 24.88
N ASP A 309 -26.19 -15.03 24.64
CA ASP A 309 -25.42 -16.25 24.87
C ASP A 309 -24.35 -16.51 23.79
N LEU A 310 -24.34 -15.78 22.69
CA LEU A 310 -23.37 -15.93 21.60
C LEU A 310 -22.06 -15.19 21.84
N LYS A 311 -22.01 -14.33 22.88
CA LYS A 311 -20.86 -13.51 23.21
C LYS A 311 -19.66 -14.38 23.55
N GLY A 312 -18.57 -14.17 22.81
CA GLY A 312 -17.30 -14.85 22.96
C GLY A 312 -16.26 -14.01 23.68
N HIS A 313 -15.03 -14.02 23.15
CA HIS A 313 -13.93 -13.20 23.67
C HIS A 313 -14.26 -11.71 23.49
N GLN A 314 -14.09 -10.95 24.57
CA GLN A 314 -14.29 -9.51 24.54
C GLN A 314 -12.95 -8.78 24.59
N SER A 315 -12.77 -7.85 23.63
CA SER A 315 -11.67 -6.89 23.59
C SER A 315 -12.24 -5.47 23.46
N GLY A 316 -12.10 -4.67 24.52
CA GLY A 316 -12.70 -3.34 24.57
C GLY A 316 -14.22 -3.38 24.42
N GLU A 317 -14.75 -2.60 23.49
CA GLU A 317 -16.19 -2.48 23.18
C GLU A 317 -16.71 -3.53 22.20
N TYR A 318 -15.85 -4.48 21.77
CA TYR A 318 -16.22 -5.54 20.82
C TYR A 318 -16.07 -6.91 21.45
N ALA A 319 -16.83 -7.85 20.95
CA ALA A 319 -16.69 -9.26 21.30
C ALA A 319 -16.94 -10.16 20.08
N ASP A 320 -16.24 -11.30 20.07
CA ASP A 320 -16.36 -12.30 19.03
C ASP A 320 -17.67 -13.06 19.16
N LEU A 321 -18.16 -13.61 18.06
CA LEU A 321 -19.17 -14.66 18.08
C LEU A 321 -18.52 -15.99 18.52
N CYS A 322 -18.99 -16.56 19.61
CA CYS A 322 -18.46 -17.81 20.13
C CYS A 322 -18.89 -19.01 19.25
N LEU A 323 -17.96 -19.61 18.51
CA LEU A 323 -18.24 -20.76 17.64
C LEU A 323 -18.54 -22.06 18.41
N LYS A 324 -18.34 -22.11 19.73
CA LYS A 324 -18.87 -23.21 20.54
C LYS A 324 -20.41 -23.16 20.69
N LYS A 325 -21.02 -22.06 20.23
CA LYS A 325 -22.49 -21.92 20.18
C LYS A 325 -22.99 -22.29 18.77
N GLU A 326 -23.97 -23.19 18.73
CA GLU A 326 -24.55 -23.69 17.49
C GLU A 326 -25.09 -22.58 16.59
N LYS A 327 -25.81 -21.64 17.17
CA LYS A 327 -26.38 -20.50 16.44
C LYS A 327 -25.32 -19.62 15.74
N SER A 328 -24.12 -19.51 16.32
CA SER A 328 -23.00 -18.79 15.67
C SER A 328 -22.46 -19.57 14.46
N ARG A 329 -22.36 -20.90 14.56
CA ARG A 329 -21.96 -21.75 13.43
C ARG A 329 -23.00 -21.78 12.33
N GLU A 330 -24.28 -21.88 12.70
CA GLU A 330 -25.41 -21.83 11.75
C GLU A 330 -25.46 -20.52 10.99
N TYR A 331 -25.23 -19.39 11.69
CA TYR A 331 -25.14 -18.09 11.04
C TYR A 331 -24.03 -18.08 9.97
N LEU A 332 -22.80 -18.44 10.33
CA LEU A 332 -21.67 -18.43 9.39
C LEU A 332 -21.94 -19.37 8.20
N TYR A 333 -22.39 -20.60 8.49
CA TYR A 333 -22.69 -21.59 7.46
C TYR A 333 -23.78 -21.12 6.49
N ASN A 334 -24.94 -20.70 7.01
CA ASN A 334 -26.08 -20.31 6.18
C ASN A 334 -25.76 -19.07 5.35
N THR A 335 -25.14 -18.04 5.96
CA THR A 335 -24.84 -16.80 5.25
C THR A 335 -23.81 -17.01 4.12
N VAL A 336 -22.78 -17.82 4.35
CA VAL A 336 -21.79 -18.13 3.29
C VAL A 336 -22.42 -18.97 2.19
N LYS A 337 -23.26 -19.97 2.53
CA LYS A 337 -23.96 -20.80 1.57
C LYS A 337 -24.89 -19.97 0.69
N ASP A 338 -25.72 -19.13 1.31
CA ASP A 338 -26.70 -18.30 0.61
C ASP A 338 -25.99 -17.29 -0.31
N LEU A 339 -24.89 -16.67 0.17
CA LEU A 339 -24.07 -15.78 -0.64
C LEU A 339 -23.47 -16.51 -1.84
N ALA A 340 -22.96 -17.72 -1.67
CA ALA A 340 -22.39 -18.52 -2.76
C ALA A 340 -23.47 -18.89 -3.80
N VAL A 341 -24.66 -19.30 -3.37
CA VAL A 341 -25.80 -19.57 -4.27
C VAL A 341 -26.17 -18.31 -5.06
N GLU A 342 -26.23 -17.17 -4.38
CA GLU A 342 -26.55 -15.88 -5.02
C GLU A 342 -25.47 -15.44 -6.01
N MET A 343 -24.17 -15.80 -5.76
CA MET A 343 -23.03 -15.48 -6.61
C MET A 343 -22.58 -16.70 -7.42
N GLU A 344 -23.43 -17.28 -8.23
CA GLU A 344 -23.27 -18.57 -8.91
C GLU A 344 -21.90 -18.84 -9.55
N ASP A 345 -21.26 -17.81 -10.10
CA ASP A 345 -19.94 -17.91 -10.76
C ASP A 345 -18.79 -17.38 -9.90
N LEU A 346 -18.98 -17.24 -8.59
CA LEU A 346 -17.88 -16.86 -7.69
C LEU A 346 -16.76 -17.88 -7.76
N GLY A 347 -15.52 -17.43 -7.91
CA GLY A 347 -14.34 -18.31 -7.94
C GLY A 347 -14.10 -18.99 -6.59
N GLY A 348 -14.27 -18.24 -5.51
CA GLY A 348 -14.09 -18.78 -4.17
C GLY A 348 -14.01 -17.72 -3.08
N ILE A 349 -13.66 -18.20 -1.91
CA ILE A 349 -13.43 -17.38 -0.69
C ILE A 349 -12.05 -17.74 -0.15
N PHE A 350 -11.32 -16.76 0.37
CA PHE A 350 -10.18 -17.02 1.23
C PHE A 350 -10.27 -16.26 2.56
N THR A 351 -9.66 -16.83 3.60
CA THR A 351 -9.67 -16.27 4.96
C THR A 351 -8.27 -16.21 5.53
N ILE A 352 -8.07 -15.34 6.52
CA ILE A 352 -6.92 -15.36 7.44
C ILE A 352 -7.50 -15.43 8.86
N THR A 353 -7.43 -16.59 9.49
CA THR A 353 -8.13 -16.85 10.75
C THR A 353 -7.38 -16.39 11.99
N MET A 354 -6.08 -16.11 11.88
CA MET A 354 -5.21 -15.61 12.95
C MET A 354 -4.62 -14.25 12.59
N SER A 355 -5.49 -13.28 12.29
CA SER A 355 -5.10 -11.92 11.88
C SER A 355 -5.62 -10.85 12.85
N GLU A 356 -5.39 -9.60 12.49
CA GLU A 356 -5.92 -8.41 13.17
C GLU A 356 -7.46 -8.35 13.17
N ASN A 357 -8.11 -9.01 12.22
CA ASN A 357 -9.56 -9.18 12.20
C ASN A 357 -9.92 -10.50 12.85
N ALA A 358 -10.37 -10.44 14.10
CA ALA A 358 -10.77 -11.63 14.83
C ALA A 358 -11.94 -12.36 14.14
N THR A 359 -11.79 -13.67 13.95
CA THR A 359 -12.81 -14.57 13.37
C THR A 359 -13.29 -15.60 14.38
N HIS A 360 -12.64 -15.69 15.53
CA HIS A 360 -12.99 -16.59 16.61
C HIS A 360 -12.33 -16.14 17.93
N CYS A 361 -12.81 -16.67 19.04
CA CYS A 361 -12.39 -16.28 20.39
C CYS A 361 -10.89 -16.42 20.70
N LEU A 362 -10.11 -17.06 19.85
CA LEU A 362 -8.68 -17.32 20.03
C LEU A 362 -7.81 -16.68 18.92
N SER A 363 -8.39 -15.86 18.04
CA SER A 363 -7.64 -15.19 16.95
C SER A 363 -6.47 -14.35 17.46
N GLY A 364 -6.56 -13.77 18.65
CA GLY A 364 -5.46 -13.05 19.31
C GLY A 364 -4.53 -13.90 20.17
N GLY A 365 -4.63 -15.25 20.10
CA GLY A 365 -3.84 -16.19 20.88
C GLY A 365 -4.24 -16.34 22.35
N LYS A 366 -5.15 -15.49 22.87
CA LYS A 366 -5.69 -15.56 24.24
C LYS A 366 -7.19 -15.26 24.24
N THR A 367 -7.91 -15.84 25.20
CA THR A 367 -9.35 -15.62 25.31
C THR A 367 -9.79 -15.43 26.76
N ASN A 368 -10.83 -14.59 26.94
CA ASN A 368 -11.63 -14.50 28.17
C ASN A 368 -13.02 -15.15 28.01
N CYS A 369 -13.25 -15.82 26.88
CA CYS A 369 -14.49 -16.56 26.66
C CYS A 369 -14.52 -17.86 27.50
N PRO A 370 -15.48 -18.03 28.43
CA PRO A 370 -15.52 -19.22 29.31
C PRO A 370 -15.71 -20.52 28.55
N ASN A 371 -16.28 -20.48 27.34
CA ASN A 371 -16.50 -21.66 26.51
C ASN A 371 -15.26 -22.10 25.71
N CYS A 372 -14.25 -21.21 25.57
CA CYS A 372 -13.12 -21.43 24.69
C CYS A 372 -11.76 -21.52 25.43
N THR A 373 -11.71 -21.31 26.75
CA THR A 373 -10.46 -21.28 27.54
C THR A 373 -9.65 -22.57 27.49
N SER A 374 -10.29 -23.72 27.27
CA SER A 374 -9.64 -25.04 27.16
C SER A 374 -9.51 -25.54 25.72
N THR A 375 -9.90 -24.74 24.73
CA THR A 375 -9.84 -25.15 23.32
C THR A 375 -8.48 -24.76 22.75
N PRO A 376 -7.77 -25.64 22.06
CA PRO A 376 -6.57 -25.29 21.30
C PRO A 376 -6.89 -24.27 20.19
N PRO A 377 -6.04 -23.26 19.97
CA PRO A 377 -6.33 -22.22 18.96
C PRO A 377 -6.37 -22.78 17.53
N GLU A 378 -5.56 -23.80 17.23
CA GLU A 378 -5.55 -24.47 15.92
C GLU A 378 -6.88 -25.17 15.60
N GLU A 379 -7.57 -25.74 16.60
CA GLU A 379 -8.90 -26.34 16.39
C GLU A 379 -9.93 -25.27 16.01
N MET A 380 -9.90 -24.10 16.66
CA MET A 380 -10.83 -23.01 16.35
C MET A 380 -10.57 -22.40 14.99
N ALA A 381 -9.31 -22.21 14.63
CA ALA A 381 -8.91 -21.70 13.34
C ALA A 381 -9.31 -22.65 12.19
N ALA A 382 -9.15 -23.97 12.40
CA ALA A 382 -9.61 -24.97 11.45
C ALA A 382 -11.15 -25.01 11.36
N GLU A 383 -11.86 -24.90 12.50
CA GLU A 383 -13.34 -24.94 12.55
C GLU A 383 -13.96 -23.82 11.69
N VAL A 384 -13.45 -22.58 11.75
CA VAL A 384 -13.91 -21.48 10.88
C VAL A 384 -13.82 -21.86 9.41
N ASN A 385 -12.65 -22.31 8.98
CA ASN A 385 -12.40 -22.71 7.60
C ASN A 385 -13.31 -23.87 7.16
N ASN A 386 -13.49 -24.87 8.03
CA ASN A 386 -14.32 -26.05 7.75
C ASN A 386 -15.81 -25.70 7.62
N ILE A 387 -16.34 -24.78 8.45
CA ILE A 387 -17.72 -24.32 8.33
C ILE A 387 -17.94 -23.64 6.98
N MET A 388 -17.03 -22.74 6.58
CA MET A 388 -17.14 -22.03 5.30
C MET A 388 -16.96 -22.98 4.12
N CYS A 389 -16.01 -23.92 4.18
CA CYS A 389 -15.81 -24.94 3.14
C CYS A 389 -17.06 -25.81 2.94
N LYS A 390 -17.65 -26.27 4.05
CA LYS A 390 -18.90 -27.03 4.00
C LYS A 390 -20.04 -26.21 3.37
N ALA A 391 -20.18 -24.95 3.72
CA ALA A 391 -21.17 -24.05 3.16
C ALA A 391 -21.01 -23.89 1.64
N LEU A 392 -19.79 -23.69 1.16
CA LEU A 392 -19.47 -23.60 -0.27
C LEU A 392 -19.78 -24.91 -1.00
N ARG A 393 -19.37 -26.04 -0.46
CA ARG A 393 -19.66 -27.37 -1.03
C ARG A 393 -21.16 -27.60 -1.14
N ASP A 394 -21.91 -27.33 -0.07
CA ASP A 394 -23.35 -27.55 0.00
C ASP A 394 -24.16 -26.51 -0.84
N SER A 395 -23.52 -25.43 -1.30
CA SER A 395 -24.13 -24.49 -2.25
C SER A 395 -24.24 -25.08 -3.68
N GLY A 396 -23.37 -26.04 -4.01
CA GLY A 396 -23.31 -26.69 -5.34
C GLY A 396 -22.76 -25.81 -6.45
N THR A 397 -22.23 -24.63 -6.16
CA THR A 397 -21.74 -23.67 -7.19
C THR A 397 -20.32 -23.96 -7.69
N GLY A 398 -19.55 -24.77 -6.98
CA GLY A 398 -18.14 -25.03 -7.28
C GLY A 398 -17.17 -23.93 -6.82
N ALA A 399 -17.61 -22.98 -6.02
CA ALA A 399 -16.76 -21.99 -5.40
C ALA A 399 -15.74 -22.66 -4.44
N GLU A 400 -14.47 -22.27 -4.54
CA GLU A 400 -13.36 -22.87 -3.78
C GLU A 400 -13.16 -22.21 -2.41
N MET A 401 -12.68 -22.98 -1.41
CA MET A 401 -12.24 -22.46 -0.12
C MET A 401 -10.72 -22.47 -0.05
N ILE A 402 -10.13 -21.33 0.30
CA ILE A 402 -8.69 -21.19 0.51
C ILE A 402 -8.45 -20.74 1.96
N ALA A 403 -7.74 -21.53 2.74
CA ALA A 403 -7.26 -21.15 4.06
C ALA A 403 -5.85 -20.54 3.93
N ASN A 404 -5.72 -19.25 4.19
CA ASN A 404 -4.42 -18.60 4.28
C ASN A 404 -3.89 -18.73 5.70
N LEU A 405 -2.81 -19.45 5.85
CA LEU A 405 -2.20 -19.79 7.14
C LEU A 405 -1.32 -18.68 7.73
N TRP A 406 -1.41 -17.45 7.19
CA TRP A 406 -0.76 -16.30 7.83
C TRP A 406 -1.23 -16.20 9.30
N GLY A 407 -0.30 -16.05 10.23
CA GLY A 407 -0.60 -16.06 11.66
C GLY A 407 -0.60 -17.45 12.32
N TRP A 408 -0.60 -18.55 11.57
CA TRP A 408 -0.35 -19.90 12.13
C TRP A 408 1.16 -20.07 12.30
N ALA A 409 1.70 -19.52 13.38
CA ALA A 409 3.14 -19.27 13.47
C ALA A 409 3.65 -19.19 14.91
N HIS A 410 4.95 -19.38 15.05
CA HIS A 410 5.66 -19.34 16.34
C HIS A 410 5.51 -18.00 17.06
N TYR A 411 5.42 -16.88 16.34
CA TYR A 411 5.23 -15.58 16.99
C TYR A 411 3.85 -15.41 17.63
N MET A 412 2.86 -16.17 17.19
CA MET A 412 1.54 -16.29 17.83
C MET A 412 1.55 -17.29 18.99
N GLY A 413 2.69 -17.95 19.23
CA GLY A 413 2.90 -18.92 20.30
C GLY A 413 2.54 -20.35 19.93
N TRP A 414 2.34 -20.64 18.64
CA TRP A 414 2.07 -22.01 18.16
C TRP A 414 3.36 -22.80 18.01
N SER A 415 3.35 -24.08 18.36
CA SER A 415 4.42 -25.02 18.03
C SER A 415 4.23 -25.62 16.64
N ASP A 416 5.27 -26.29 16.12
CA ASP A 416 5.19 -27.01 14.84
C ASP A 416 4.09 -28.09 14.89
N GLU A 417 3.97 -28.80 16.02
CA GLU A 417 2.94 -29.83 16.21
C GLU A 417 1.52 -29.22 16.17
N GLN A 418 1.32 -28.02 16.70
CA GLN A 418 0.04 -27.33 16.64
C GLN A 418 -0.29 -26.86 15.21
N ILE A 419 0.70 -26.38 14.48
CA ILE A 419 0.52 -25.97 13.07
C ILE A 419 0.16 -27.20 12.22
N GLU A 420 0.92 -28.29 12.36
CA GLU A 420 0.66 -29.53 11.65
C GLU A 420 -0.72 -30.11 11.98
N HIS A 421 -1.08 -30.14 13.27
CA HIS A 421 -2.39 -30.60 13.74
C HIS A 421 -3.51 -29.73 13.17
N GLY A 422 -3.36 -28.41 13.17
CA GLY A 422 -4.31 -27.50 12.57
C GLY A 422 -4.54 -27.78 11.07
N ILE A 423 -3.47 -28.03 10.31
CA ILE A 423 -3.55 -28.43 8.89
C ILE A 423 -4.28 -29.78 8.75
N ASP A 424 -4.03 -30.74 9.64
CA ASP A 424 -4.69 -32.05 9.60
C ASP A 424 -6.19 -31.97 9.86
N LEU A 425 -6.63 -30.99 10.65
CA LEU A 425 -8.04 -30.75 10.95
C LEU A 425 -8.82 -30.08 9.83
N LEU A 426 -8.14 -29.50 8.83
CA LEU A 426 -8.82 -28.87 7.69
C LEU A 426 -9.53 -29.91 6.80
N ASP A 427 -10.74 -29.57 6.34
CA ASP A 427 -11.47 -30.35 5.33
C ASP A 427 -10.63 -30.51 4.06
N LYS A 428 -10.62 -31.70 3.45
CA LYS A 428 -9.75 -32.02 2.30
C LYS A 428 -10.04 -31.19 1.05
N ASP A 429 -11.23 -30.59 0.96
CA ASP A 429 -11.58 -29.69 -0.13
C ASP A 429 -10.98 -28.29 0.04
N ILE A 430 -10.36 -27.99 1.20
CA ILE A 430 -9.70 -26.71 1.45
C ILE A 430 -8.34 -26.67 0.77
N THR A 431 -8.12 -25.63 -0.03
CA THR A 431 -6.80 -25.26 -0.54
C THR A 431 -6.02 -24.52 0.54
N VAL A 432 -4.79 -24.95 0.81
CA VAL A 432 -3.89 -24.31 1.80
C VAL A 432 -3.01 -23.28 1.12
N LEU A 433 -3.03 -22.05 1.62
CA LEU A 433 -2.18 -20.97 1.16
C LEU A 433 -1.20 -20.55 2.26
N CYS A 434 0.10 -20.48 1.91
CA CYS A 434 1.14 -19.96 2.78
C CYS A 434 1.83 -18.75 2.15
N VAL A 435 2.26 -17.78 2.98
CA VAL A 435 3.15 -16.69 2.53
C VAL A 435 4.55 -17.26 2.36
N SER A 436 5.08 -17.16 1.16
CA SER A 436 6.30 -17.88 0.76
C SER A 436 7.53 -17.48 1.58
N GLU A 437 7.71 -16.19 1.81
CA GLU A 437 8.91 -15.65 2.47
C GLU A 437 8.75 -15.49 4.00
N PHE A 438 7.62 -15.94 4.56
CA PHE A 438 7.37 -15.79 5.98
C PHE A 438 8.49 -16.46 6.82
N ASP A 439 9.07 -15.68 7.76
CA ASP A 439 10.20 -16.09 8.61
C ASP A 439 11.47 -16.51 7.82
N LEU A 440 11.65 -16.03 6.59
CA LEU A 440 12.85 -16.27 5.80
C LEU A 440 14.06 -15.62 6.48
N ALA A 441 15.07 -16.44 6.82
CA ALA A 441 16.31 -15.95 7.34
C ALA A 441 17.08 -15.17 6.26
N MET A 442 17.56 -13.98 6.59
CA MET A 442 18.31 -13.13 5.66
C MET A 442 19.46 -12.44 6.35
N GLU A 443 20.45 -12.03 5.54
CA GLU A 443 21.57 -11.20 5.98
C GLU A 443 21.75 -10.05 4.99
N LYS A 444 21.65 -8.81 5.46
CA LYS A 444 21.84 -7.59 4.66
C LYS A 444 22.88 -6.70 5.35
N GLY A 445 23.95 -6.34 4.63
CA GLY A 445 25.04 -5.53 5.21
C GLY A 445 25.67 -6.18 6.46
N GLY A 446 25.75 -7.50 6.55
CA GLY A 446 26.22 -8.22 7.72
C GLY A 446 25.25 -8.29 8.91
N ILE A 447 24.05 -7.72 8.79
CA ILE A 447 23.02 -7.76 9.83
C ILE A 447 22.06 -8.91 9.52
N LYS A 448 21.98 -9.86 10.46
CA LYS A 448 21.06 -11.01 10.38
C LYS A 448 19.69 -10.67 10.94
N SER A 449 18.67 -11.04 10.22
CA SER A 449 17.26 -10.88 10.62
C SER A 449 16.38 -11.88 9.89
N ASN A 450 15.09 -11.92 10.26
CA ASN A 450 14.10 -12.72 9.57
C ASN A 450 13.08 -11.80 8.91
N LEU A 451 12.68 -12.16 7.71
CA LEU A 451 11.64 -11.51 6.96
C LEU A 451 10.27 -11.87 7.55
N ILE A 452 9.39 -10.88 7.74
CA ILE A 452 8.17 -11.11 8.50
C ILE A 452 7.00 -11.47 7.57
N ASP A 453 6.93 -10.92 6.37
CA ASP A 453 5.80 -11.15 5.46
C ASP A 453 6.30 -11.52 4.07
N TYR A 454 6.42 -10.58 3.15
CA TYR A 454 6.82 -10.82 1.77
C TYR A 454 7.84 -9.79 1.29
N SER A 455 8.64 -10.18 0.30
CA SER A 455 9.70 -9.36 -0.30
C SER A 455 9.92 -9.74 -1.75
N ILE A 456 10.41 -8.80 -2.54
CA ILE A 456 10.95 -9.09 -3.88
C ILE A 456 12.47 -9.24 -3.81
N SER A 457 13.14 -8.48 -2.91
CA SER A 457 14.60 -8.53 -2.77
C SER A 457 15.16 -9.81 -2.12
N CYS A 458 14.27 -10.65 -1.58
CA CYS A 458 14.62 -11.91 -0.91
C CYS A 458 13.70 -13.03 -1.40
N PRO A 459 13.99 -13.66 -2.55
CA PRO A 459 13.19 -14.78 -3.05
C PRO A 459 13.11 -15.93 -2.05
N GLY A 460 11.86 -16.40 -1.76
CA GLY A 460 11.59 -17.56 -0.91
C GLY A 460 11.71 -18.90 -1.68
N PRO A 461 11.09 -19.97 -1.16
CA PRO A 461 10.37 -20.03 0.10
C PRO A 461 11.25 -20.18 1.35
N SER A 462 10.72 -19.79 2.51
CA SER A 462 11.35 -20.07 3.81
C SER A 462 11.22 -21.55 4.19
N GLU A 463 12.04 -22.00 5.15
CA GLU A 463 11.99 -23.39 5.63
C GLU A 463 10.65 -23.73 6.30
N ILE A 464 10.08 -22.81 7.09
CA ILE A 464 8.77 -23.05 7.70
C ILE A 464 7.67 -23.14 6.64
N THR A 465 7.71 -22.31 5.58
CA THR A 465 6.75 -22.39 4.49
C THR A 465 6.87 -23.70 3.70
N LYS A 466 8.11 -24.18 3.42
CA LYS A 466 8.32 -25.49 2.82
C LYS A 466 7.70 -26.60 3.65
N THR A 467 7.91 -26.54 4.96
CA THR A 467 7.38 -27.53 5.92
C THR A 467 5.85 -27.52 5.93
N MET A 468 5.22 -26.36 6.07
CA MET A 468 3.75 -26.22 6.11
C MET A 468 3.10 -26.70 4.80
N LEU A 469 3.66 -26.30 3.65
CA LEU A 469 3.17 -26.76 2.35
C LEU A 469 3.42 -28.26 2.14
N GLY A 470 4.50 -28.81 2.70
CA GLY A 470 4.79 -30.26 2.73
C GLY A 470 3.71 -31.00 3.49
N TRP A 471 3.41 -30.61 4.74
CA TRP A 471 2.32 -31.20 5.53
C TRP A 471 0.97 -31.12 4.83
N ALA A 472 0.63 -29.96 4.26
CA ALA A 472 -0.64 -29.80 3.54
C ALA A 472 -0.73 -30.77 2.34
N LYS A 473 0.35 -30.91 1.56
CA LYS A 473 0.41 -31.82 0.40
C LYS A 473 0.31 -33.28 0.82
N GLU A 474 1.03 -33.69 1.86
CA GLU A 474 0.98 -35.06 2.42
C GLU A 474 -0.41 -35.41 2.90
N LYS A 475 -1.14 -34.44 3.44
CA LYS A 475 -2.53 -34.62 3.89
C LYS A 475 -3.55 -34.50 2.74
N GLY A 476 -3.11 -34.27 1.50
CA GLY A 476 -3.93 -34.29 0.29
C GLY A 476 -4.59 -32.99 -0.08
N HIS A 477 -4.19 -31.85 0.52
CA HIS A 477 -4.66 -30.53 0.14
C HIS A 477 -4.03 -30.03 -1.16
N LYS A 478 -4.77 -29.22 -1.93
CA LYS A 478 -4.16 -28.33 -2.91
C LYS A 478 -3.35 -27.25 -2.17
N ILE A 479 -2.25 -26.83 -2.77
CA ILE A 479 -1.35 -25.84 -2.15
C ILE A 479 -1.19 -24.62 -3.05
N VAL A 480 -1.17 -23.44 -2.43
CA VAL A 480 -0.95 -22.13 -3.07
C VAL A 480 0.15 -21.41 -2.29
N ALA A 481 1.06 -20.77 -2.98
CA ALA A 481 1.98 -19.83 -2.35
C ALA A 481 1.55 -18.38 -2.63
N LYS A 482 1.53 -17.56 -1.60
CA LYS A 482 1.50 -16.10 -1.77
C LYS A 482 2.93 -15.63 -1.96
N ILE A 483 3.17 -14.91 -3.03
CA ILE A 483 4.41 -14.20 -3.33
C ILE A 483 4.12 -12.71 -3.53
N GLN A 484 5.13 -11.93 -3.85
CA GLN A 484 4.95 -10.54 -4.24
C GLN A 484 5.69 -10.26 -5.54
N VAL A 485 4.97 -9.69 -6.51
CA VAL A 485 5.51 -9.30 -7.82
C VAL A 485 5.24 -7.83 -8.11
N ASN A 486 5.81 -7.31 -9.17
CA ASN A 486 5.73 -5.93 -9.63
C ASN A 486 6.42 -4.94 -8.68
N ASN A 487 5.78 -4.59 -7.60
CA ASN A 487 6.29 -3.74 -6.55
C ASN A 487 5.92 -4.28 -5.17
N SER A 488 6.50 -3.71 -4.13
CA SER A 488 6.27 -4.13 -2.75
C SER A 488 6.44 -2.94 -1.80
N TRP A 489 6.35 -3.19 -0.50
CA TRP A 489 6.70 -2.20 0.52
C TRP A 489 8.17 -1.73 0.44
N GLU A 490 9.04 -2.47 -0.25
CA GLU A 490 10.44 -2.08 -0.51
C GLU A 490 10.51 -0.87 -1.43
N LEU A 491 9.66 -0.82 -2.47
CA LEU A 491 9.38 0.36 -3.29
C LEU A 491 8.05 0.16 -4.02
N SER A 492 7.06 1.01 -3.77
CA SER A 492 5.70 0.89 -4.31
C SER A 492 5.24 2.08 -5.17
N SER A 493 6.03 3.15 -5.26
CA SER A 493 5.68 4.35 -6.02
C SER A 493 6.02 4.29 -7.53
N VAL A 494 6.32 3.10 -8.02
CA VAL A 494 6.41 2.74 -9.44
C VAL A 494 5.50 1.54 -9.72
N PRO A 495 4.93 1.38 -10.93
CA PRO A 495 4.01 0.28 -11.22
C PRO A 495 4.66 -1.10 -11.13
N TYR A 496 5.96 -1.20 -11.43
CA TYR A 496 6.77 -2.39 -11.25
C TYR A 496 8.26 -2.04 -11.14
N LEU A 497 8.99 -2.86 -10.41
CA LEU A 497 10.44 -2.84 -10.35
C LEU A 497 11.01 -3.67 -11.51
N PRO A 498 12.09 -3.23 -12.18
CA PRO A 498 12.71 -3.98 -13.27
C PRO A 498 13.63 -5.09 -12.74
N VAL A 499 13.10 -5.98 -11.89
CA VAL A 499 13.86 -7.06 -11.21
C VAL A 499 13.23 -8.42 -11.49
N PHE A 500 12.95 -8.71 -12.75
CA PHE A 500 12.14 -9.84 -13.17
C PHE A 500 12.75 -11.18 -12.79
N ASP A 501 14.08 -11.30 -12.85
CA ASP A 501 14.78 -12.56 -12.56
C ASP A 501 14.62 -13.00 -11.10
N LEU A 502 14.44 -12.05 -10.15
CA LEU A 502 14.11 -12.39 -8.76
C LEU A 502 12.73 -13.05 -8.62
N ALA A 503 11.74 -12.56 -9.37
CA ALA A 503 10.43 -13.19 -9.40
C ALA A 503 10.50 -14.57 -10.06
N ALA A 504 11.27 -14.72 -11.14
CA ALA A 504 11.48 -16.01 -11.81
C ALA A 504 12.21 -17.01 -10.90
N GLU A 505 13.23 -16.57 -10.17
CA GLU A 505 13.92 -17.38 -9.16
C GLU A 505 12.97 -17.86 -8.08
N HIS A 506 12.16 -16.96 -7.54
CA HIS A 506 11.18 -17.29 -6.51
C HIS A 506 10.18 -18.35 -6.97
N MET A 507 9.64 -18.20 -8.18
CA MET A 507 8.72 -19.16 -8.75
C MET A 507 9.39 -20.51 -9.01
N ARG A 508 10.64 -20.53 -9.52
CA ARG A 508 11.41 -21.76 -9.71
C ARG A 508 11.56 -22.52 -8.39
N ASN A 509 12.00 -21.84 -7.32
CA ASN A 509 12.18 -22.44 -6.00
C ASN A 509 10.88 -23.06 -5.46
N LEU A 510 9.75 -22.41 -5.67
CA LEU A 510 8.42 -22.92 -5.26
C LEU A 510 7.97 -24.09 -6.13
N ARG A 511 8.26 -24.07 -7.43
CA ARG A 511 7.94 -25.19 -8.33
C ARG A 511 8.72 -26.46 -7.99
N GLU A 512 9.96 -26.35 -7.52
CA GLU A 512 10.77 -27.48 -7.07
C GLU A 512 10.11 -28.27 -5.93
N ILE A 513 9.35 -27.58 -5.07
CA ILE A 513 8.55 -28.23 -4.01
C ILE A 513 7.11 -28.55 -4.44
N GLY A 514 6.78 -28.36 -5.71
CA GLY A 514 5.51 -28.77 -6.33
C GLY A 514 4.39 -27.74 -6.28
N VAL A 515 4.67 -26.47 -5.96
CA VAL A 515 3.68 -25.37 -6.04
C VAL A 515 3.49 -24.96 -7.50
N ARG A 516 2.23 -24.83 -7.92
CA ARG A 516 1.85 -24.40 -9.28
C ARG A 516 0.85 -23.23 -9.25
N ASP A 517 0.20 -23.01 -8.10
CA ASP A 517 -0.84 -22.02 -7.86
C ASP A 517 -0.29 -20.87 -7.02
N PHE A 518 -0.53 -19.63 -7.45
CA PHE A 518 0.06 -18.44 -6.83
C PHE A 518 -0.96 -17.34 -6.58
N MET A 519 -0.93 -16.80 -5.36
CA MET A 519 -1.40 -15.45 -5.07
C MET A 519 -0.21 -14.51 -5.31
N LEU A 520 -0.27 -13.72 -6.38
CA LEU A 520 0.87 -12.95 -6.90
C LEU A 520 1.11 -11.65 -6.17
N THR A 521 0.07 -11.09 -5.55
CA THR A 521 0.17 -9.81 -4.84
C THR A 521 -0.73 -9.78 -3.62
N TRP A 522 -0.37 -8.96 -2.63
CA TRP A 522 -1.31 -8.47 -1.65
C TRP A 522 -2.04 -7.25 -2.24
N THR A 523 -2.23 -6.15 -1.51
CA THR A 523 -2.94 -4.95 -2.02
C THR A 523 -2.14 -4.10 -3.01
N GLN A 524 -0.84 -4.34 -3.14
CA GLN A 524 0.09 -3.64 -4.04
C GLN A 524 0.50 -4.55 -5.19
N GLY A 525 1.05 -3.96 -6.25
CA GLY A 525 1.63 -4.72 -7.37
C GLY A 525 0.63 -5.18 -8.43
N GLY A 526 -0.61 -4.70 -8.38
CA GLY A 526 -1.68 -5.15 -9.28
C GLY A 526 -1.63 -4.59 -10.71
N TYR A 527 -0.60 -3.85 -11.12
CA TYR A 527 -0.53 -3.32 -12.48
C TYR A 527 -0.14 -4.42 -13.49
N PRO A 528 -0.87 -4.58 -14.63
CA PRO A 528 -0.48 -5.52 -15.68
C PRO A 528 0.82 -5.06 -16.36
N SER A 529 1.90 -5.77 -16.09
CA SER A 529 3.29 -5.39 -16.38
C SER A 529 4.03 -6.47 -17.17
N PRO A 530 5.24 -6.19 -17.69
CA PRO A 530 6.12 -7.20 -18.23
C PRO A 530 6.45 -8.32 -17.22
N MET A 531 6.57 -7.99 -15.91
CA MET A 531 6.81 -9.01 -14.89
C MET A 531 5.64 -9.98 -14.77
N LEU A 532 4.38 -9.49 -14.83
CA LEU A 532 3.20 -10.36 -14.83
C LEU A 532 3.10 -11.23 -16.08
N ASP A 533 3.49 -10.72 -17.24
CA ASP A 533 3.58 -11.49 -18.46
C ASP A 533 4.59 -12.63 -18.32
N MET A 534 5.79 -12.35 -17.80
CA MET A 534 6.80 -13.35 -17.52
C MET A 534 6.28 -14.42 -16.54
N VAL A 535 5.64 -13.99 -15.44
CA VAL A 535 5.05 -14.88 -14.43
C VAL A 535 3.92 -15.72 -15.02
N GLY A 536 3.08 -15.14 -15.88
CA GLY A 536 2.04 -15.86 -16.62
C GLY A 536 2.60 -16.91 -17.57
N SER A 537 3.74 -16.61 -18.20
CA SER A 537 4.45 -17.52 -19.10
C SER A 537 5.17 -18.66 -18.35
N TYR A 538 5.45 -18.48 -17.07
CA TYR A 538 6.20 -19.44 -16.21
C TYR A 538 5.41 -20.70 -15.85
N ASP A 539 4.40 -21.06 -16.60
CA ASP A 539 3.52 -22.19 -16.27
C ASP A 539 3.95 -23.53 -16.91
N ASN A 540 4.79 -23.47 -17.92
CA ASN A 540 5.33 -24.66 -18.60
C ASN A 540 6.61 -25.13 -17.91
N ASP A 541 6.80 -26.45 -17.84
CA ASP A 541 8.04 -27.04 -17.30
C ASP A 541 9.27 -26.67 -18.15
N ASP A 542 9.05 -26.27 -19.42
CA ASP A 542 10.06 -25.84 -20.38
C ASP A 542 10.27 -24.31 -20.41
N PHE A 543 9.81 -23.56 -19.41
CA PHE A 543 9.99 -22.10 -19.37
C PHE A 543 11.47 -21.73 -19.37
N ASP A 544 11.86 -20.95 -20.38
CA ASP A 544 13.20 -20.38 -20.55
C ASP A 544 13.11 -18.84 -20.49
N ILE A 545 13.72 -18.26 -19.49
CA ILE A 545 13.68 -16.82 -19.26
C ILE A 545 14.41 -16.04 -20.37
N GLU A 546 15.48 -16.58 -20.95
CA GLU A 546 16.21 -15.92 -22.04
C GLU A 546 15.35 -15.88 -23.32
N GLN A 547 14.61 -16.96 -23.60
CA GLN A 547 13.64 -16.99 -24.69
C GLN A 547 12.49 -16.01 -24.44
N TRP A 548 12.04 -15.88 -23.17
CA TRP A 548 11.02 -14.89 -22.84
C TRP A 548 11.52 -13.46 -23.11
N TYR A 549 12.75 -13.09 -22.69
CA TYR A 549 13.32 -11.78 -23.01
C TYR A 549 13.44 -11.55 -24.52
N ALA A 550 13.89 -12.54 -25.28
CA ALA A 550 13.96 -12.44 -26.73
C ALA A 550 12.59 -12.30 -27.40
N SER A 551 11.56 -12.95 -26.86
CA SER A 551 10.18 -12.84 -27.34
C SER A 551 9.54 -11.49 -26.98
N TYR A 552 9.77 -11.01 -25.75
CA TYR A 552 9.13 -9.78 -25.24
C TYR A 552 9.81 -8.50 -25.74
N TYR A 553 11.14 -8.50 -25.87
CA TYR A 553 11.95 -7.33 -26.23
C TYR A 553 12.64 -7.47 -27.58
N ASP A 554 12.27 -8.46 -28.40
CA ASP A 554 12.86 -8.71 -29.72
C ASP A 554 14.40 -8.74 -29.66
N ASN A 555 15.03 -8.08 -30.64
CA ASN A 555 16.48 -7.96 -30.75
C ASN A 555 17.16 -7.22 -29.60
N GLU A 556 16.42 -6.47 -28.76
CA GLU A 556 16.91 -5.80 -27.56
C GLU A 556 16.89 -6.71 -26.33
N GLY A 557 16.24 -7.88 -26.41
CA GLY A 557 16.08 -8.82 -25.29
C GLY A 557 17.35 -9.18 -24.55
N PRO A 558 18.44 -9.61 -25.22
CA PRO A 558 19.69 -9.93 -24.51
C PRO A 558 20.28 -8.74 -23.73
N GLN A 559 20.22 -7.52 -24.28
CA GLN A 559 20.74 -6.32 -23.62
C GLN A 559 19.85 -5.91 -22.43
N VAL A 560 18.54 -6.03 -22.57
CA VAL A 560 17.57 -5.79 -21.48
C VAL A 560 17.81 -6.80 -20.35
N HIS A 561 18.02 -8.07 -20.66
CA HIS A 561 18.28 -9.12 -19.66
C HIS A 561 19.58 -8.86 -18.88
N GLU A 562 20.67 -8.44 -19.58
CA GLU A 562 21.90 -8.02 -18.88
C GLU A 562 21.66 -6.86 -17.91
N ALA A 563 20.83 -5.88 -18.28
CA ALA A 563 20.49 -4.78 -17.40
C ALA A 563 19.66 -5.25 -16.19
N VAL A 564 18.67 -6.11 -16.42
CA VAL A 564 17.79 -6.62 -15.35
C VAL A 564 18.58 -7.47 -14.36
N LYS A 565 19.55 -8.28 -14.79
CA LYS A 565 20.45 -9.00 -13.88
C LYS A 565 21.16 -8.06 -12.91
N LEU A 566 21.70 -6.95 -13.42
CA LEU A 566 22.33 -5.93 -12.58
C LEU A 566 21.36 -5.27 -11.61
N PHE A 567 20.12 -4.99 -12.04
CA PHE A 567 19.09 -4.47 -11.14
C PHE A 567 18.69 -5.48 -10.06
N CYS A 568 18.64 -6.77 -10.38
CA CYS A 568 18.39 -7.83 -9.41
C CYS A 568 19.51 -7.92 -8.36
N ASP A 569 20.76 -7.96 -8.80
CA ASP A 569 21.93 -8.02 -7.91
C ASP A 569 22.00 -6.77 -7.02
N ALA A 570 21.70 -5.59 -7.57
CA ALA A 570 21.56 -4.35 -6.83
C ALA A 570 20.46 -4.42 -5.78
N PHE A 571 19.24 -4.84 -6.17
CA PHE A 571 18.08 -4.82 -5.30
C PHE A 571 18.18 -5.83 -4.14
N GLN A 572 18.91 -6.92 -4.31
CA GLN A 572 19.22 -7.84 -3.22
C GLN A 572 20.01 -7.20 -2.08
N LYS A 573 20.64 -6.04 -2.29
CA LYS A 573 21.35 -5.29 -1.24
C LYS A 573 20.42 -4.39 -0.41
N PHE A 574 19.14 -4.27 -0.77
CA PHE A 574 18.18 -3.45 -0.03
C PHE A 574 18.13 -3.86 1.45
N PRO A 575 18.30 -2.90 2.40
CA PRO A 575 18.31 -3.18 3.84
C PRO A 575 16.90 -3.45 4.36
N PHE A 576 16.39 -4.65 4.11
CA PHE A 576 15.03 -5.03 4.44
C PHE A 576 14.80 -5.08 5.96
N HIS A 577 13.85 -4.30 6.44
CA HIS A 577 13.32 -4.35 7.81
C HIS A 577 11.99 -3.58 7.87
N VAL A 578 11.07 -4.00 8.72
CA VAL A 578 9.75 -3.36 8.84
C VAL A 578 9.83 -1.84 9.10
N GLY A 579 10.79 -1.39 9.91
CA GLY A 579 11.04 0.04 10.14
C GLY A 579 11.44 0.78 8.86
N VAL A 580 12.30 0.16 8.03
CA VAL A 580 12.70 0.70 6.72
C VAL A 580 11.51 0.75 5.78
N LEU A 581 10.70 -0.32 5.72
CA LEU A 581 9.56 -0.42 4.81
C LEU A 581 8.51 0.66 5.06
N TYR A 582 8.18 0.92 6.33
CA TYR A 582 7.10 1.85 6.69
C TYR A 582 7.55 3.29 6.91
N ASN A 583 8.79 3.53 7.35
CA ASN A 583 9.20 4.85 7.80
C ASN A 583 10.29 5.49 6.95
N SER A 584 10.99 4.76 6.08
CA SER A 584 12.01 5.38 5.24
C SER A 584 11.40 6.25 4.13
N PRO A 585 12.09 7.30 3.69
CA PRO A 585 11.56 8.27 2.74
C PRO A 585 11.44 7.77 1.29
N LYS A 586 11.81 6.55 0.98
CA LYS A 586 11.93 6.01 -0.39
C LYS A 586 10.70 6.19 -1.28
N ASN A 587 9.49 5.92 -0.77
CA ASN A 587 8.26 5.99 -1.57
C ASN A 587 7.81 7.42 -1.90
N LEU A 588 8.18 8.39 -1.07
CA LEU A 588 7.93 9.82 -1.32
C LEU A 588 9.09 10.48 -2.07
N GLY A 589 10.24 9.84 -2.09
CA GLY A 589 11.42 10.36 -2.78
C GLY A 589 11.75 11.79 -2.36
N MET A 590 12.08 12.63 -3.33
CA MET A 590 12.38 14.04 -3.09
C MET A 590 11.16 14.92 -2.78
N ALA A 591 9.94 14.37 -2.77
CA ALA A 591 8.76 15.14 -2.33
C ALA A 591 8.69 15.31 -0.79
N ASN A 592 9.52 14.62 -0.03
CA ASN A 592 9.70 14.89 1.41
C ASN A 592 10.31 16.27 1.61
N MET A 593 9.64 17.12 2.42
CA MET A 593 10.18 18.40 2.83
C MET A 593 11.21 18.20 3.95
N TRP A 594 12.29 18.96 3.88
CA TRP A 594 13.36 18.94 4.88
C TRP A 594 13.31 20.20 5.75
N ASP A 595 13.85 20.12 6.95
CA ASP A 595 14.07 21.27 7.82
C ASP A 595 15.47 21.18 8.43
N LEU A 596 16.20 22.29 8.55
CA LEU A 596 17.50 22.33 9.21
C LEU A 596 17.38 22.13 10.73
N GLU A 597 16.19 22.31 11.27
CA GLU A 597 15.91 22.09 12.69
C GLU A 597 15.20 20.74 12.89
N PRO A 598 15.53 19.99 13.99
CA PRO A 598 14.84 18.75 14.34
C PRO A 598 13.34 18.96 14.59
N ASP A 599 12.50 18.06 14.08
CA ASP A 599 11.04 18.12 14.19
C ASP A 599 10.45 17.05 15.13
N GLY A 600 11.14 15.94 15.36
CA GLY A 600 10.66 14.83 16.18
C GLY A 600 9.48 14.04 15.60
N TRP A 601 9.16 14.20 14.33
CA TRP A 601 8.13 13.43 13.63
C TRP A 601 8.70 12.10 13.10
N HIS A 602 7.95 10.99 13.20
CA HIS A 602 8.47 9.64 12.99
C HIS A 602 7.90 8.89 11.78
N THR A 603 7.24 9.57 10.84
CA THR A 603 6.70 8.90 9.65
C THR A 603 7.15 9.56 8.35
N ALA A 604 7.45 8.75 7.34
CA ALA A 604 7.76 9.16 5.98
C ALA A 604 6.54 9.19 5.05
N MET A 605 5.34 8.94 5.55
CA MET A 605 4.14 8.82 4.72
C MET A 605 3.38 10.15 4.53
N THR A 606 3.86 11.23 5.09
CA THR A 606 3.38 12.61 4.87
C THR A 606 4.37 13.38 4.00
N SER A 607 4.06 14.63 3.65
CA SER A 607 5.02 15.53 2.99
C SER A 607 6.23 15.91 3.88
N TYR A 608 6.24 15.47 5.12
CA TYR A 608 7.37 15.61 6.05
C TYR A 608 7.77 14.27 6.61
N THR A 609 9.08 14.06 6.74
CA THR A 609 9.69 12.85 7.27
C THR A 609 10.44 13.18 8.55
N SER A 610 10.46 12.24 9.49
CA SER A 610 11.32 12.30 10.65
C SER A 610 12.77 12.56 10.29
N ASP A 611 13.47 13.24 11.17
CA ASP A 611 14.90 13.50 11.09
C ASP A 611 15.71 12.73 12.15
N ASP A 612 15.07 11.81 12.89
CA ASP A 612 15.69 11.05 13.97
C ASP A 612 16.38 9.76 13.52
N LEU A 613 16.30 9.43 12.21
CA LEU A 613 16.83 8.21 11.63
C LEU A 613 16.19 6.93 12.18
N SER A 614 14.99 7.02 12.77
CA SER A 614 14.29 5.87 13.34
C SER A 614 13.93 4.79 12.30
N TRP A 615 13.88 5.15 11.02
CA TRP A 615 13.62 4.22 9.92
C TRP A 615 14.76 3.25 9.62
N LEU A 616 15.99 3.48 10.13
CA LEU A 616 17.13 2.58 9.88
C LEU A 616 16.88 1.17 10.44
N GLY A 617 15.93 1.00 11.37
CA GLY A 617 15.62 -0.29 11.99
C GLY A 617 16.81 -0.83 12.77
N PRO A 618 17.28 -2.07 12.50
CA PRO A 618 18.43 -2.64 13.19
C PRO A 618 19.78 -2.22 12.60
N TYR A 619 19.77 -1.51 11.46
CA TYR A 619 20.99 -1.17 10.74
C TYR A 619 21.71 0.02 11.40
N PRO A 620 23.01 -0.08 11.72
CA PRO A 620 23.85 1.08 11.96
C PRO A 620 23.81 2.03 10.75
N TYR A 621 24.01 3.32 10.99
CA TYR A 621 23.94 4.33 9.94
C TYR A 621 24.88 4.04 8.76
N ASP A 622 26.12 3.71 9.04
CA ASP A 622 27.16 3.39 8.06
C ASP A 622 26.80 2.15 7.23
N VAL A 623 26.24 1.13 7.87
CA VAL A 623 25.78 -0.08 7.19
C VAL A 623 24.60 0.23 6.27
N TYR A 624 23.61 0.98 6.75
CA TYR A 624 22.46 1.39 5.94
C TYR A 624 22.89 2.18 4.70
N VAL A 625 23.73 3.19 4.91
CA VAL A 625 24.27 4.02 3.82
C VAL A 625 25.05 3.16 2.82
N SER A 626 25.94 2.27 3.30
CA SER A 626 26.71 1.38 2.41
C SER A 626 25.84 0.43 1.60
N CYS A 627 24.72 -0.06 2.15
CA CYS A 627 23.75 -0.88 1.40
C CYS A 627 23.15 -0.08 0.23
N PHE A 628 22.71 1.17 0.48
CA PHE A 628 22.17 2.02 -0.58
C PHE A 628 23.22 2.47 -1.59
N GLU A 629 24.43 2.79 -1.17
CA GLU A 629 25.53 3.15 -2.07
C GLU A 629 25.86 2.01 -3.02
N ALA A 630 26.07 0.80 -2.48
CA ALA A 630 26.37 -0.39 -3.29
C ALA A 630 25.20 -0.76 -4.23
N MET A 631 23.95 -0.59 -3.77
CA MET A 631 22.77 -0.79 -4.60
C MET A 631 22.71 0.20 -5.76
N LEU A 632 22.94 1.50 -5.50
CA LEU A 632 22.87 2.54 -6.51
C LEU A 632 24.00 2.44 -7.54
N GLU A 633 25.22 2.09 -7.11
CA GLU A 633 26.37 1.90 -8.00
C GLU A 633 26.10 0.80 -9.04
N GLU A 634 25.56 -0.33 -8.59
CA GLU A 634 25.25 -1.43 -9.50
C GLU A 634 24.01 -1.18 -10.34
N TRP A 635 23.01 -0.49 -9.77
CA TRP A 635 21.82 -0.05 -10.52
C TRP A 635 22.20 0.89 -11.67
N GLU A 636 23.17 1.79 -11.44
CA GLU A 636 23.66 2.69 -12.47
C GLU A 636 24.34 1.95 -13.63
N GLN A 637 25.06 0.85 -13.36
CA GLN A 637 25.62 -0.03 -14.39
C GLN A 637 24.48 -0.66 -15.24
N GLY A 638 23.39 -1.06 -14.61
CA GLY A 638 22.20 -1.54 -15.33
C GLY A 638 21.57 -0.46 -16.21
N LEU A 639 21.48 0.78 -15.73
CA LEU A 639 20.99 1.92 -16.53
C LEU A 639 21.90 2.22 -17.75
N GLU A 640 23.21 2.05 -17.62
CA GLU A 640 24.15 2.20 -18.75
C GLU A 640 23.87 1.13 -19.83
N LYS A 641 23.50 -0.10 -19.45
CA LYS A 641 23.13 -1.15 -20.39
C LYS A 641 21.86 -0.81 -21.18
N LEU A 642 20.94 -0.03 -20.63
CA LEU A 642 19.70 0.35 -21.32
C LEU A 642 19.88 1.51 -22.31
N LYS A 643 21.07 2.13 -22.39
CA LYS A 643 21.32 3.22 -23.32
C LYS A 643 21.26 2.76 -24.77
N GLY A 644 20.58 3.54 -25.59
CA GLY A 644 20.44 3.29 -27.03
C GLY A 644 19.30 2.35 -27.41
N LEU A 645 18.60 1.75 -26.44
CA LEU A 645 17.41 0.96 -26.70
C LEU A 645 16.25 1.85 -27.17
N SER A 646 15.48 1.38 -28.14
CA SER A 646 14.50 2.18 -28.86
C SER A 646 13.09 1.59 -28.88
N LEU A 647 12.94 0.31 -28.57
CA LEU A 647 11.62 -0.32 -28.51
C LEU A 647 10.76 0.32 -27.39
N PRO A 648 9.47 0.54 -27.62
CA PRO A 648 8.60 1.17 -26.62
C PRO A 648 8.62 0.47 -25.26
N GLN A 649 8.64 -0.87 -25.22
CA GLN A 649 8.73 -1.66 -24.01
C GLN A 649 10.08 -1.49 -23.27
N SER A 650 11.19 -1.38 -24.03
CA SER A 650 12.51 -1.10 -23.46
C SER A 650 12.60 0.33 -22.90
N GLN A 651 12.00 1.30 -23.57
CA GLN A 651 11.93 2.68 -23.09
C GLN A 651 11.06 2.80 -21.83
N GLU A 652 9.99 2.04 -21.75
CA GLU A 652 9.16 1.95 -20.53
C GLU A 652 9.94 1.37 -19.36
N LEU A 653 10.63 0.24 -19.58
CA LEU A 653 11.48 -0.37 -18.56
C LEU A 653 12.58 0.59 -18.09
N THR A 654 13.21 1.32 -19.05
CA THR A 654 14.21 2.34 -18.73
C THR A 654 13.62 3.44 -17.84
N LEU A 655 12.39 3.90 -18.13
CA LEU A 655 11.72 4.90 -17.32
C LEU A 655 11.46 4.41 -15.89
N MET A 656 11.04 3.15 -15.72
CA MET A 656 10.83 2.55 -14.40
C MET A 656 12.15 2.38 -13.64
N ALA A 657 13.19 1.93 -14.33
CA ALA A 657 14.54 1.77 -13.74
C ALA A 657 15.13 3.12 -13.30
N GLU A 658 15.03 4.15 -14.14
CA GLU A 658 15.50 5.51 -13.79
C GLU A 658 14.74 6.09 -12.60
N MET A 659 13.41 5.93 -12.55
CA MET A 659 12.62 6.47 -11.45
C MET A 659 12.93 5.71 -10.14
N SER A 660 13.07 4.40 -10.18
CA SER A 660 13.50 3.60 -9.01
C SER A 660 14.85 4.06 -8.48
N TYR A 661 15.82 4.31 -9.37
CA TYR A 661 17.11 4.89 -8.99
C TYR A 661 16.96 6.23 -8.25
N GLN A 662 16.14 7.16 -8.77
CA GLN A 662 15.93 8.45 -8.13
C GLN A 662 15.27 8.32 -6.76
N LEU A 663 14.36 7.38 -6.58
CA LEU A 663 13.68 7.14 -5.31
C LEU A 663 14.64 6.57 -4.26
N PHE A 664 15.49 5.62 -4.62
CA PHE A 664 16.54 5.09 -3.75
C PHE A 664 17.62 6.14 -3.43
N LYS A 665 18.01 6.94 -4.43
CA LYS A 665 18.93 8.07 -4.23
C LYS A 665 18.37 9.12 -3.28
N ALA A 666 17.08 9.40 -3.38
CA ALA A 666 16.41 10.33 -2.48
C ALA A 666 16.41 9.83 -1.01
N ASP A 667 16.23 8.52 -0.77
CA ASP A 667 16.36 7.94 0.57
C ASP A 667 17.77 8.13 1.14
N LEU A 668 18.79 7.77 0.37
CA LEU A 668 20.20 7.96 0.75
C LEU A 668 20.51 9.43 1.07
N LEU A 669 20.07 10.36 0.22
CA LEU A 669 20.29 11.80 0.41
C LEU A 669 19.60 12.31 1.67
N HIS A 670 18.36 11.87 1.94
CA HIS A 670 17.61 12.25 3.14
C HIS A 670 18.28 11.67 4.39
N THR A 671 18.74 10.43 4.33
CA THR A 671 19.46 9.78 5.44
C THR A 671 20.75 10.53 5.79
N ARG A 672 21.54 10.93 4.79
CA ARG A 672 22.74 11.75 4.98
C ARG A 672 22.41 13.13 5.54
N TYR A 673 21.41 13.79 4.95
CA TYR A 673 20.93 15.08 5.43
C TYR A 673 20.53 15.02 6.91
N SER A 674 19.76 14.02 7.32
CA SER A 674 19.27 13.86 8.70
C SER A 674 20.38 13.65 9.71
N LEU A 675 21.51 13.06 9.32
CA LEU A 675 22.71 12.99 10.16
C LEU A 675 23.45 14.32 10.20
N TYR A 676 23.75 14.89 9.03
CA TYR A 676 24.65 16.03 8.93
C TYR A 676 24.06 17.31 9.53
N LYS A 677 22.72 17.50 9.48
CA LYS A 677 22.09 18.67 10.09
C LYS A 677 22.18 18.72 11.61
N ARG A 678 22.57 17.63 12.28
CA ARG A 678 22.73 17.59 13.74
C ARG A 678 23.91 18.46 14.23
N ASP A 679 24.91 18.64 13.37
CA ASP A 679 26.01 19.62 13.60
C ASP A 679 26.33 20.32 12.28
N ILE A 680 25.55 21.36 11.99
CA ILE A 680 25.66 22.14 10.75
C ILE A 680 27.05 22.76 10.60
N ALA A 681 27.61 23.26 11.68
CA ALA A 681 28.89 23.94 11.65
C ALA A 681 30.05 23.00 11.25
N GLN A 682 30.00 21.76 11.71
CA GLN A 682 30.97 20.72 11.35
C GLN A 682 30.73 20.16 9.94
N ASN A 683 29.47 20.00 9.53
CA ASN A 683 29.08 19.28 8.32
C ASN A 683 28.67 20.20 7.16
N LYS A 684 28.98 21.50 7.22
CA LYS A 684 28.50 22.51 6.27
C LYS A 684 28.75 22.13 4.80
N GLU A 685 29.97 21.70 4.48
CA GLU A 685 30.34 21.31 3.11
C GLU A 685 29.62 20.05 2.65
N ALA A 686 29.52 19.04 3.52
CA ALA A 686 28.78 17.81 3.24
C ALA A 686 27.27 18.07 3.04
N LEU A 687 26.66 18.94 3.86
CA LEU A 687 25.30 19.39 3.70
C LEU A 687 25.07 20.12 2.37
N GLN A 688 26.01 20.99 1.98
CA GLN A 688 25.92 21.70 0.72
C GLN A 688 25.97 20.74 -0.47
N GLN A 689 26.82 19.73 -0.44
CA GLN A 689 26.89 18.68 -1.47
C GLN A 689 25.59 17.86 -1.52
N VAL A 690 25.04 17.47 -0.39
CA VAL A 690 23.77 16.72 -0.30
C VAL A 690 22.63 17.57 -0.86
N ILE A 691 22.56 18.86 -0.55
CA ILE A 691 21.53 19.77 -1.07
C ILE A 691 21.65 19.91 -2.60
N GLU A 692 22.86 20.06 -3.15
CA GLU A 692 23.02 20.14 -4.62
C GLU A 692 22.61 18.83 -5.30
N GLN A 693 23.04 17.67 -4.80
CA GLN A 693 22.60 16.38 -5.32
C GLN A 693 21.07 16.19 -5.20
N ALA A 694 20.46 16.70 -4.13
CA ALA A 694 19.02 16.68 -3.95
C ALA A 694 18.28 17.57 -4.97
N LYS A 695 18.83 18.72 -5.35
CA LYS A 695 18.29 19.56 -6.42
C LYS A 695 18.26 18.80 -7.75
N GLU A 696 19.37 18.17 -8.13
CA GLU A 696 19.47 17.36 -9.36
C GLU A 696 18.48 16.19 -9.35
N CYS A 697 18.42 15.45 -8.22
CA CYS A 697 17.49 14.34 -8.03
C CYS A 697 16.04 14.78 -8.13
N THR A 698 15.69 15.96 -7.56
CA THR A 698 14.35 16.54 -7.62
C THR A 698 13.98 16.90 -9.06
N GLU A 699 14.87 17.55 -9.80
CA GLU A 699 14.64 17.96 -11.20
C GLU A 699 14.48 16.72 -12.10
N ARG A 700 15.31 15.68 -11.89
CA ARG A 700 15.20 14.45 -12.65
C ARG A 700 13.90 13.72 -12.34
N SER A 701 13.54 13.56 -11.07
CA SER A 701 12.28 12.95 -10.63
C SER A 701 11.07 13.67 -11.25
N LEU A 702 11.07 15.01 -11.22
CA LEU A 702 10.01 15.84 -11.83
C LEU A 702 9.91 15.62 -13.34
N SER A 703 11.03 15.45 -14.03
CA SER A 703 11.06 15.16 -15.47
C SER A 703 10.50 13.77 -15.80
N LEU A 704 10.78 12.78 -14.97
CA LEU A 704 10.35 11.38 -15.16
C LEU A 704 8.84 11.21 -14.88
N MET A 705 8.36 11.72 -13.74
CA MET A 705 6.94 11.56 -13.37
C MET A 705 5.98 12.25 -14.35
N ARG A 706 6.43 13.29 -15.08
CA ARG A 706 5.63 13.95 -16.11
C ARG A 706 5.39 13.11 -17.35
N LYS A 707 6.14 12.03 -17.53
CA LYS A 707 6.02 11.13 -18.68
C LYS A 707 4.99 10.05 -18.48
N ASP A 708 4.66 9.73 -17.20
CA ASP A 708 3.85 8.58 -16.88
C ASP A 708 3.03 8.80 -15.59
N ALA A 709 1.72 8.76 -15.70
CA ALA A 709 0.80 8.95 -14.57
C ALA A 709 0.88 7.86 -13.49
N ARG A 710 1.50 6.71 -13.80
CA ARG A 710 1.67 5.60 -12.86
C ARG A 710 2.83 5.84 -11.88
N ILE A 711 3.76 6.74 -12.21
CA ILE A 711 4.87 7.09 -11.32
C ILE A 711 4.33 7.91 -10.15
N GLY A 712 4.72 7.54 -8.94
CA GLY A 712 4.23 8.15 -7.70
C GLY A 712 2.87 7.62 -7.24
N PHE A 713 2.22 6.75 -8.02
CA PHE A 713 0.93 6.16 -7.71
C PHE A 713 1.07 4.71 -7.24
N GLU A 714 0.28 4.39 -6.24
CA GLU A 714 -0.02 3.02 -5.82
C GLU A 714 -1.49 2.99 -5.36
N ALA A 715 -2.21 1.93 -5.72
CA ALA A 715 -3.67 1.89 -5.57
C ALA A 715 -4.15 2.05 -4.11
N ALA A 716 -3.47 1.39 -3.16
CA ALA A 716 -3.83 1.47 -1.74
C ALA A 716 -3.47 2.81 -1.09
N ASN A 717 -2.55 3.58 -1.67
CA ASN A 717 -2.10 4.87 -1.16
C ASN A 717 -2.52 6.04 -2.05
N HIS A 718 -3.14 5.76 -3.18
CA HIS A 718 -3.35 6.70 -4.28
C HIS A 718 -2.00 7.30 -4.73
N TYR A 719 -1.89 8.61 -5.03
CA TYR A 719 -0.57 9.19 -5.23
C TYR A 719 0.15 9.41 -3.91
N PHE A 720 1.39 8.93 -3.80
CA PHE A 720 2.28 9.24 -2.69
C PHE A 720 2.66 10.72 -2.69
N TYR A 721 2.92 11.27 -3.88
CA TYR A 721 3.34 12.65 -4.07
C TYR A 721 2.85 13.21 -5.41
N THR A 722 2.90 14.52 -5.53
CA THR A 722 2.53 15.27 -6.74
C THR A 722 3.70 16.08 -7.24
N SER A 723 3.66 16.50 -8.49
CA SER A 723 4.63 17.44 -9.06
C SER A 723 4.72 18.75 -8.27
N ARG A 724 3.62 19.17 -7.64
CA ARG A 724 3.62 20.38 -6.79
C ARG A 724 4.53 20.24 -5.58
N LEU A 725 4.56 19.07 -4.95
CA LEU A 725 5.49 18.84 -3.84
C LEU A 725 6.94 18.85 -4.33
N LEU A 726 7.24 18.28 -5.50
CA LEU A 726 8.59 18.34 -6.05
C LEU A 726 9.01 19.78 -6.43
N LEU A 727 8.09 20.60 -6.96
CA LEU A 727 8.34 22.01 -7.22
C LEU A 727 8.59 22.80 -5.92
N GLU A 728 7.78 22.58 -4.91
CA GLU A 728 7.99 23.17 -3.58
C GLU A 728 9.31 22.71 -2.96
N LYS A 729 9.66 21.43 -3.10
CA LYS A 729 10.95 20.89 -2.66
C LYS A 729 12.12 21.57 -3.37
N ARG A 730 12.01 21.82 -4.68
CA ARG A 730 13.05 22.51 -5.43
C ARG A 730 13.27 23.93 -4.90
N LEU A 731 12.18 24.64 -4.55
CA LEU A 731 12.23 25.95 -3.90
C LEU A 731 12.88 25.85 -2.50
N GLN A 732 12.45 24.88 -1.70
CA GLN A 732 12.99 24.64 -0.35
C GLN A 732 14.51 24.43 -0.40
N LEU A 733 14.99 23.54 -1.26
CA LEU A 733 16.41 23.23 -1.39
C LEU A 733 17.23 24.47 -1.80
N GLN A 734 16.66 25.35 -2.63
CA GLN A 734 17.31 26.62 -2.98
C GLN A 734 17.46 27.52 -1.75
N ARG A 735 16.40 27.69 -0.96
CA ARG A 735 16.42 28.49 0.28
C ARG A 735 17.38 27.89 1.33
N MET A 736 17.40 26.58 1.48
CA MET A 736 18.31 25.90 2.39
C MET A 736 19.77 26.13 2.00
N ALA A 737 20.09 26.10 0.70
CA ALA A 737 21.44 26.38 0.23
C ALA A 737 21.86 27.83 0.56
N GLU A 738 20.96 28.81 0.38
CA GLU A 738 21.20 30.22 0.71
C GLU A 738 21.37 30.44 2.22
N GLU A 739 20.53 29.80 3.06
CA GLU A 739 20.63 29.87 4.51
C GLU A 739 21.94 29.25 4.99
N LEU A 740 22.34 28.11 4.42
CA LEU A 740 23.58 27.42 4.76
C LEU A 740 24.81 28.25 4.42
N GLN A 741 24.81 28.99 3.29
CA GLN A 741 25.91 29.88 2.92
C GLN A 741 26.15 30.96 3.98
N ASN A 742 25.05 31.48 4.58
CA ASN A 742 25.09 32.54 5.57
C ASN A 742 25.39 32.03 7.01
N THR A 743 25.45 30.72 7.23
CA THR A 743 25.78 30.11 8.54
C THR A 743 27.31 30.16 8.74
N PRO A 744 27.81 30.66 9.89
CA PRO A 744 29.25 30.69 10.16
C PRO A 744 29.84 29.26 10.20
N GLN A 745 31.03 29.09 9.62
CA GLN A 745 31.81 27.88 9.87
C GLN A 745 32.40 27.93 11.28
N LYS A 746 32.49 26.76 11.94
CA LYS A 746 33.31 26.64 13.15
C LYS A 746 34.77 26.84 12.74
N GLU A 747 35.43 27.88 13.28
CA GLU A 747 36.87 27.98 13.15
C GLU A 747 37.50 26.71 13.70
N SER A 748 38.26 26.00 12.89
CA SER A 748 39.09 24.90 13.34
C SER A 748 40.02 25.44 14.44
N GLN A 749 39.71 25.14 15.69
CA GLN A 749 40.73 25.31 16.75
C GLN A 749 41.82 24.29 16.47
N GLU A 750 42.96 24.78 15.93
CA GLU A 750 44.22 24.07 15.85
C GLU A 750 44.71 23.64 17.23
#